data_afcb3449c3c2d31f5b4e32d59cb3a2b5
#
_entry.id   afcb3449c3c2d31f5b4e32d59cb3a2b5
#
_cell.length_a   1.000
_cell.length_b   1.000
_cell.length_c   1.000
_cell.angle_alpha   90.00
_cell.angle_beta   90.00
_cell.angle_gamma   90.00
#
_symmetry.space_group_name_H-M   'P 1'
#
loop_
_entity.id
_entity.type
_entity.pdbx_description
1 polymer ?
#
loop_
_entity_poly.entity_id
_entity_poly.type
_entity_poly.pdbx_seq_one_letter_code
_entity_poly.pdbx_strand_id
1 'polypeptide(L)'
;MTEHLRAYNSLWQVRSDSWCRLEETADRLTRPDTAGALKEKCVSTCKELLARLSTLEPYWAYPGSPQFARLQRLFATGSYDKFAQAVAQINRALTTESYRSGDVENAGADELDMFPSDPRQLEHQPAAERDRPYFEVLVVEKMTEAQERALRNEVRKWRRPDDEFVYELVVVASGDEALIAARLNVNLQAVVIRRRFSHQSTRDLSSLSQFVDTGVSHDLADHLSPEERAQILATSIAKLRPELDLYLMTEIEVEDIAGRLGQYFRRVFHAREGMLELHLSILQGVAGRYRTPFFSALKQYSHRPTGVFHALPISQGKSIVNSHWIQDMVGFYGLEVFMAETSATCGGLDSLLEPTGPLRECQQLAAETYGSRHTYFVTNGTSTANKIVTQALVAPGDIVLLDRNCHQSHHYGMMMAGANVVYLEAYPLNDYSMYGAVPLREIKSKLLALKRAGKLDRVKMMSLTNCTFDGIVYDVQRVMEECLAIKPDLVFLWDEAWFAFARFHPVYRTRTAMASAKALRERLQDPDYKQRYEKYLADQAADKPSDDDLLDRRLMADPARARVRVYASQSTHKTLTALRQGSMIHVFDQDFDQKVAEPFHESYMAHTSTSPNYQILASLDLGRRQVALEGAELVQRQIENAMQLRDAIDNHPLLSKYMNCLGTAHLIPERFRPTAIDQPLRSGLRNMMAAWDHDEFVLDPSRITLSIGRTGYDGDTFKREQLMDRYGIQINKTSRNSVLFMTNIGTTRSSVAFLVEVLVNVANELDQDISEMSLGEREHFEQAVYRLTKMPLPLPDFSGFHPAFMDHSGSEPTPEGDVRRAFYLSYDDTTCEYLTGEQIDEKLDAGVDIVSATYVTPYPPGFPVLVPGQVFSREILQFMRDLDTKEIHGYVPNFGYRVYTEKAIETVGASVGVPSNGHGAAASTPEPAPHKAAKKKPAKRGGNGRDSNLPEVGEDELLGQQHPGDAVQADTGS
;
A
#
# COMPACT_ATOMS: atom_id res chain seq x y z
N MET A 1 -10.21 30.57 -0.59
CA MET A 1 -8.91 29.91 -0.27
C MET A 1 -9.11 28.56 0.41
N THR A 2 -10.05 28.42 1.33
CA THR A 2 -10.31 27.18 2.08
C THR A 2 -10.91 26.02 1.28
N GLU A 3 -11.67 26.25 0.21
CA GLU A 3 -12.26 25.17 -0.61
C GLU A 3 -11.25 24.46 -1.52
N HIS A 4 -10.19 25.11 -1.97
CA HIS A 4 -9.17 24.54 -2.87
C HIS A 4 -8.01 23.86 -2.12
N LEU A 5 -7.89 24.07 -0.81
CA LEU A 5 -6.87 23.47 0.05
C LEU A 5 -7.44 22.32 0.89
N ARG A 6 -8.51 21.67 0.43
CA ARG A 6 -8.99 20.45 1.08
C ARG A 6 -7.92 19.39 1.02
N ALA A 7 -7.73 18.71 2.07
CA ALA A 7 -6.65 17.89 2.55
C ALA A 7 -5.91 16.96 1.59
N TYR A 8 -6.49 16.65 0.45
CA TYR A 8 -5.91 15.78 -0.56
C TYR A 8 -5.69 16.45 -1.91
N ASN A 9 -6.12 17.68 -2.06
CA ASN A 9 -5.55 18.45 -3.15
C ASN A 9 -4.08 18.67 -2.78
N SER A 10 -3.20 17.99 -3.46
CA SER A 10 -1.80 18.16 -3.23
C SER A 10 -1.49 19.62 -3.35
N LEU A 11 -0.81 20.14 -2.34
CA LEU A 11 -0.37 21.53 -2.41
C LEU A 11 0.59 21.73 -3.59
N TRP A 12 1.29 20.69 -4.01
CA TRP A 12 2.07 20.68 -5.25
C TRP A 12 1.16 20.86 -6.47
N GLN A 13 0.01 20.20 -6.53
CA GLN A 13 -0.95 20.35 -7.62
C GLN A 13 -1.61 21.73 -7.58
N VAL A 14 -2.02 22.20 -6.41
CA VAL A 14 -2.55 23.57 -6.25
C VAL A 14 -1.52 24.60 -6.69
N ARG A 15 -0.23 24.34 -6.41
CA ARG A 15 0.87 25.17 -6.88
C ARG A 15 0.97 25.14 -8.40
N SER A 16 1.05 23.95 -9.00
CA SER A 16 1.16 23.77 -10.46
C SER A 16 -0.04 24.38 -11.20
N ASP A 17 -1.26 24.06 -10.77
CA ASP A 17 -2.48 24.59 -11.39
C ASP A 17 -2.60 26.12 -11.24
N SER A 18 -2.09 26.66 -10.13
CA SER A 18 -2.06 28.11 -9.91
C SER A 18 -1.08 28.79 -10.85
N TRP A 19 0.08 28.18 -11.12
CA TRP A 19 1.04 28.70 -12.11
C TRP A 19 0.48 28.64 -13.53
N CYS A 20 -0.11 27.52 -13.95
CA CYS A 20 -0.74 27.39 -15.28
C CYS A 20 -1.85 28.42 -15.47
N ARG A 21 -2.73 28.56 -14.46
CA ARG A 21 -3.83 29.54 -14.53
C ARG A 21 -3.35 30.98 -14.48
N LEU A 22 -2.23 31.24 -13.75
CA LEU A 22 -1.61 32.57 -13.72
C LEU A 22 -1.05 32.92 -15.09
N GLU A 23 -0.40 31.99 -15.78
CA GLU A 23 0.11 32.19 -17.16
C GLU A 23 -1.03 32.53 -18.14
N GLU A 24 -2.08 31.71 -18.17
CA GLU A 24 -3.24 31.95 -19.03
C GLU A 24 -3.89 33.31 -18.77
N THR A 25 -4.00 33.70 -17.50
CA THR A 25 -4.62 34.96 -17.12
C THR A 25 -3.70 36.15 -17.41
N ALA A 26 -2.40 36.00 -17.21
CA ALA A 26 -1.39 37.00 -17.52
C ALA A 26 -1.26 37.25 -19.03
N ASP A 27 -1.28 36.18 -19.84
CA ASP A 27 -1.32 36.29 -21.31
C ASP A 27 -2.55 37.09 -21.79
N ARG A 28 -3.74 36.77 -21.21
CA ARG A 28 -4.98 37.51 -21.52
C ARG A 28 -4.85 39.00 -21.19
N LEU A 29 -4.16 39.38 -20.10
CA LEU A 29 -3.96 40.79 -19.73
C LEU A 29 -3.19 41.61 -20.78
N THR A 30 -2.34 40.96 -21.61
CA THR A 30 -1.51 41.62 -22.64
C THR A 30 -2.22 41.72 -23.97
N ARG A 31 -3.38 41.02 -24.16
CA ARG A 31 -4.11 41.03 -25.44
C ARG A 31 -4.85 42.36 -25.68
N PRO A 32 -4.81 42.90 -26.90
CA PRO A 32 -5.45 44.18 -27.22
C PRO A 32 -6.98 44.19 -27.06
N ASP A 33 -7.62 43.00 -27.15
CA ASP A 33 -9.08 42.82 -27.04
C ASP A 33 -9.54 42.76 -25.57
N THR A 34 -8.63 42.71 -24.60
CA THR A 34 -8.93 42.66 -23.17
C THR A 34 -9.08 44.06 -22.59
N ALA A 35 -10.32 44.56 -22.55
CA ALA A 35 -10.65 45.88 -22.03
C ALA A 35 -11.82 45.87 -21.02
N GLY A 36 -12.01 46.96 -20.29
CA GLY A 36 -13.13 47.15 -19.35
C GLY A 36 -13.23 46.07 -18.27
N ALA A 37 -14.45 45.57 -18.04
CA ALA A 37 -14.75 44.57 -16.99
C ALA A 37 -13.94 43.28 -17.15
N LEU A 38 -13.56 42.88 -18.36
CA LEU A 38 -12.74 41.67 -18.58
C LEU A 38 -11.31 41.88 -18.04
N LYS A 39 -10.72 43.05 -18.26
CA LYS A 39 -9.40 43.38 -17.74
C LYS A 39 -9.40 43.43 -16.22
N GLU A 40 -10.44 44.04 -15.61
CA GLU A 40 -10.59 44.07 -14.16
C GLU A 40 -10.71 42.68 -13.57
N LYS A 41 -11.47 41.80 -14.22
CA LYS A 41 -11.57 40.38 -13.81
C LYS A 41 -10.22 39.66 -13.89
N CYS A 42 -9.45 39.83 -14.97
CA CYS A 42 -8.12 39.24 -15.10
C CYS A 42 -7.15 39.77 -14.02
N VAL A 43 -7.18 41.07 -13.73
CA VAL A 43 -6.35 41.69 -12.65
C VAL A 43 -6.73 41.09 -11.28
N SER A 44 -8.03 40.97 -10.99
CA SER A 44 -8.51 40.35 -9.73
C SER A 44 -8.05 38.90 -9.62
N THR A 45 -8.20 38.11 -10.70
CA THR A 45 -7.76 36.70 -10.74
C THR A 45 -6.24 36.57 -10.55
N CYS A 46 -5.44 37.40 -11.23
CA CYS A 46 -3.97 37.41 -11.03
C CYS A 46 -3.60 37.74 -9.57
N LYS A 47 -4.28 38.70 -8.97
CA LYS A 47 -4.05 39.09 -7.58
C LYS A 47 -4.35 37.94 -6.60
N GLU A 48 -5.45 37.25 -6.82
CA GLU A 48 -5.84 36.07 -6.01
C GLU A 48 -4.82 34.92 -6.17
N LEU A 49 -4.39 34.63 -7.40
CA LEU A 49 -3.41 33.59 -7.69
C LEU A 49 -2.02 33.92 -7.09
N LEU A 50 -1.58 35.17 -7.21
CA LEU A 50 -0.33 35.64 -6.59
C LEU A 50 -0.41 35.57 -5.06
N ALA A 51 -1.55 35.90 -4.45
CA ALA A 51 -1.74 35.79 -3.02
C ALA A 51 -1.69 34.30 -2.57
N ARG A 52 -2.27 33.39 -3.36
CA ARG A 52 -2.22 31.94 -3.11
C ARG A 52 -0.80 31.42 -3.23
N LEU A 53 -0.11 31.73 -4.32
CA LEU A 53 1.27 31.30 -4.54
C LEU A 53 2.23 31.88 -3.49
N SER A 54 2.01 33.09 -2.97
CA SER A 54 2.84 33.68 -1.91
C SER A 54 2.88 32.88 -0.61
N THR A 55 1.87 32.04 -0.37
CA THR A 55 1.83 31.12 0.79
C THR A 55 2.60 29.83 0.54
N LEU A 56 2.86 29.46 -0.73
CA LEU A 56 3.48 28.20 -1.12
C LEU A 56 4.94 28.33 -1.54
N GLU A 57 5.27 29.37 -2.35
CA GLU A 57 6.58 29.52 -2.97
C GLU A 57 7.78 29.62 -2.02
N PRO A 58 7.64 30.06 -0.76
CA PRO A 58 8.76 30.07 0.19
C PRO A 58 9.39 28.71 0.49
N TYR A 59 8.68 27.62 0.19
CA TYR A 59 9.09 26.25 0.54
C TYR A 59 9.78 25.49 -0.61
N TRP A 60 10.09 26.16 -1.74
CA TRP A 60 10.87 25.63 -2.86
C TRP A 60 12.04 26.53 -3.23
N ALA A 61 13.11 25.91 -3.74
CA ALA A 61 14.26 26.68 -4.22
C ALA A 61 13.94 27.43 -5.51
N TYR A 62 13.10 26.88 -6.39
CA TYR A 62 12.70 27.50 -7.65
C TYR A 62 11.17 27.69 -7.73
N PRO A 63 10.63 28.82 -8.18
CA PRO A 63 11.37 30.07 -8.50
C PRO A 63 11.95 30.75 -7.27
N GLY A 64 11.53 30.36 -6.07
CA GLY A 64 12.01 30.91 -4.80
C GLY A 64 11.46 32.31 -4.49
N SER A 65 11.60 32.71 -3.23
CA SER A 65 11.10 34.01 -2.74
C SER A 65 11.59 35.21 -3.51
N PRO A 66 12.85 35.31 -3.96
CA PRO A 66 13.35 36.51 -4.68
C PRO A 66 12.69 36.69 -6.05
N GLN A 67 12.59 35.63 -6.85
CA GLN A 67 11.93 35.69 -8.17
C GLN A 67 10.46 35.98 -8.05
N PHE A 68 9.82 35.37 -7.08
CA PHE A 68 8.39 35.57 -6.82
C PHE A 68 8.10 37.01 -6.38
N ALA A 69 8.91 37.59 -5.49
CA ALA A 69 8.81 39.02 -5.09
C ALA A 69 8.99 39.98 -6.28
N ARG A 70 9.83 39.59 -7.24
CA ARG A 70 9.97 40.38 -8.52
C ARG A 70 8.68 40.34 -9.33
N LEU A 71 8.04 39.18 -9.48
CA LEU A 71 6.75 39.06 -10.15
C LEU A 71 5.66 39.92 -9.51
N GLN A 72 5.60 39.92 -8.19
CA GLN A 72 4.64 40.75 -7.45
C GLN A 72 4.90 42.27 -7.71
N ARG A 73 6.14 42.69 -7.79
CA ARG A 73 6.49 44.07 -8.14
C ARG A 73 6.10 44.43 -9.58
N LEU A 74 6.38 43.56 -10.55
CA LEU A 74 5.97 43.79 -11.95
C LEU A 74 4.45 43.93 -12.10
N PHE A 75 3.72 43.08 -11.38
CA PHE A 75 2.26 43.16 -11.34
C PHE A 75 1.76 44.47 -10.69
N ALA A 76 2.31 44.81 -9.54
CA ALA A 76 1.91 46.01 -8.77
C ALA A 76 2.21 47.31 -9.52
N THR A 77 3.26 47.35 -10.35
CA THR A 77 3.62 48.52 -11.17
C THR A 77 2.85 48.61 -12.50
N GLY A 78 1.97 47.63 -12.77
CA GLY A 78 1.18 47.58 -14.02
C GLY A 78 2.01 47.20 -15.26
N SER A 79 3.23 46.69 -15.09
CA SER A 79 4.11 46.21 -16.17
C SER A 79 3.69 44.85 -16.68
N TYR A 80 2.43 44.74 -17.20
CA TYR A 80 1.79 43.46 -17.50
C TYR A 80 2.47 42.62 -18.58
N ASP A 81 3.11 43.26 -19.59
CA ASP A 81 3.84 42.51 -20.62
C ASP A 81 5.07 41.80 -20.04
N LYS A 82 5.89 42.51 -19.23
CA LYS A 82 7.03 41.91 -18.54
C LYS A 82 6.60 40.87 -17.51
N PHE A 83 5.48 41.10 -16.84
CA PHE A 83 4.87 40.15 -15.90
C PHE A 83 4.46 38.86 -16.61
N ALA A 84 3.74 38.93 -17.74
CA ALA A 84 3.31 37.77 -18.49
C ALA A 84 4.48 36.93 -19.02
N GLN A 85 5.51 37.60 -19.57
CA GLN A 85 6.77 36.96 -20.02
C GLN A 85 7.45 36.19 -18.87
N ALA A 86 7.61 36.84 -17.71
CA ALA A 86 8.27 36.22 -16.56
C ALA A 86 7.45 35.04 -16.00
N VAL A 87 6.11 35.16 -15.98
CA VAL A 87 5.22 34.04 -15.55
C VAL A 87 5.35 32.85 -16.53
N ALA A 88 5.31 33.11 -17.84
CA ALA A 88 5.44 32.07 -18.86
C ALA A 88 6.80 31.34 -18.77
N GLN A 89 7.88 32.06 -18.55
CA GLN A 89 9.19 31.44 -18.34
C GLN A 89 9.24 30.55 -17.12
N ILE A 90 8.75 31.01 -15.98
CA ILE A 90 8.73 30.24 -14.74
C ILE A 90 7.84 29.00 -14.92
N ASN A 91 6.62 29.15 -15.45
CA ASN A 91 5.72 28.01 -15.64
C ASN A 91 6.30 27.00 -16.64
N ARG A 92 6.91 27.46 -17.73
CA ARG A 92 7.63 26.57 -18.65
C ARG A 92 8.73 25.79 -17.93
N ALA A 93 9.58 26.44 -17.14
CA ALA A 93 10.66 25.78 -16.42
C ALA A 93 10.12 24.78 -15.37
N LEU A 94 9.00 25.08 -14.72
CA LEU A 94 8.33 24.17 -13.80
C LEU A 94 7.71 22.96 -14.52
N THR A 95 7.10 23.19 -15.69
CA THR A 95 6.43 22.11 -16.47
C THR A 95 7.43 21.19 -17.15
N THR A 96 8.54 21.73 -17.67
CA THR A 96 9.61 20.96 -18.33
C THR A 96 10.67 20.46 -17.36
N GLU A 97 10.58 20.86 -16.09
CA GLU A 97 11.59 20.60 -15.05
C GLU A 97 13.01 21.09 -15.41
N SER A 98 13.12 21.98 -16.39
CA SER A 98 14.42 22.49 -16.85
C SER A 98 15.20 23.24 -15.78
N TYR A 99 14.55 23.73 -14.71
CA TYR A 99 15.24 24.31 -13.56
C TYR A 99 16.13 23.30 -12.80
N ARG A 100 15.91 22.00 -13.01
CA ARG A 100 16.70 20.93 -12.38
C ARG A 100 18.07 20.71 -13.06
N SER A 101 18.27 21.22 -14.29
CA SER A 101 19.54 21.04 -15.01
C SER A 101 20.70 21.87 -14.47
N GLY A 102 20.47 22.75 -13.52
CA GLY A 102 21.48 23.61 -12.92
C GLY A 102 21.92 24.79 -13.82
N ASP A 103 21.50 24.83 -15.07
CA ASP A 103 21.86 25.82 -16.08
C ASP A 103 20.94 27.04 -16.13
N VAL A 104 19.85 27.02 -15.33
CA VAL A 104 19.07 28.21 -15.09
C VAL A 104 19.88 29.08 -14.13
N GLU A 105 20.97 29.70 -14.66
CA GLU A 105 21.63 30.75 -13.96
C GLU A 105 20.57 31.76 -13.52
N ASN A 106 20.47 31.96 -12.23
CA ASN A 106 19.83 33.14 -11.71
C ASN A 106 20.62 34.31 -12.22
N ALA A 107 20.26 34.82 -13.39
CA ALA A 107 20.72 36.13 -13.84
C ALA A 107 20.56 37.06 -12.67
N GLY A 108 21.65 37.68 -12.30
CA GLY A 108 21.70 38.57 -11.14
C GLY A 108 20.51 39.52 -11.17
N ALA A 109 20.07 39.99 -10.03
CA ALA A 109 18.86 40.81 -9.90
C ALA A 109 18.83 42.09 -10.74
N ASP A 110 19.93 42.44 -11.40
CA ASP A 110 20.16 43.67 -12.17
C ASP A 110 20.28 43.46 -13.69
N GLU A 111 20.38 42.22 -14.22
CA GLU A 111 20.46 41.98 -15.67
C GLU A 111 19.12 41.55 -16.25
N LEU A 112 18.32 42.54 -16.60
CA LEU A 112 16.98 42.38 -17.22
C LEU A 112 17.04 41.95 -18.69
N ASP A 113 18.20 41.90 -19.32
CA ASP A 113 18.38 41.78 -20.77
C ASP A 113 19.03 40.48 -21.28
N MET A 114 19.36 39.51 -20.39
CA MET A 114 20.05 38.30 -20.82
C MET A 114 19.24 37.02 -20.57
N PHE A 115 18.08 36.92 -21.18
CA PHE A 115 17.55 35.63 -21.56
C PHE A 115 17.79 35.42 -23.05
N PRO A 116 18.36 34.30 -23.50
CA PRO A 116 18.48 34.03 -24.92
C PRO A 116 17.09 34.08 -25.55
N SER A 117 16.90 34.97 -26.45
CA SER A 117 15.66 35.15 -27.21
C SER A 117 15.40 34.02 -28.22
N ASP A 118 16.32 33.06 -28.33
CA ASP A 118 16.22 31.94 -29.26
C ASP A 118 16.22 30.59 -28.51
N PRO A 119 15.07 29.84 -28.53
CA PRO A 119 14.98 28.49 -27.97
C PRO A 119 15.99 27.50 -28.54
N ARG A 120 16.57 27.76 -29.71
CA ARG A 120 17.53 26.90 -30.40
C ARG A 120 18.93 26.93 -29.79
N GLN A 121 19.25 27.87 -28.89
CA GLN A 121 20.56 27.91 -28.20
C GLN A 121 20.65 26.85 -27.07
N LEU A 122 19.51 26.30 -26.61
CA LEU A 122 19.47 25.23 -25.64
C LEU A 122 19.67 23.81 -26.26
N GLU A 123 19.60 23.69 -27.60
CA GLU A 123 19.74 22.40 -28.28
C GLU A 123 21.19 21.95 -28.51
N HIS A 124 22.18 22.76 -28.21
CA HIS A 124 23.59 22.53 -28.57
C HIS A 124 24.53 22.21 -27.39
N GLN A 125 23.99 21.93 -26.19
CA GLN A 125 24.84 21.43 -25.10
C GLN A 125 25.01 19.89 -25.23
N PRO A 126 26.23 19.34 -25.04
CA PRO A 126 26.43 17.90 -25.08
C PRO A 126 25.55 17.17 -24.04
N ALA A 127 24.94 16.08 -24.42
CA ALA A 127 24.00 15.30 -23.59
C ALA A 127 24.60 14.87 -22.23
N ALA A 128 25.92 14.86 -22.08
CA ALA A 128 26.62 14.51 -20.86
C ALA A 128 26.48 15.56 -19.71
N GLU A 129 26.12 16.81 -20.00
CA GLU A 129 25.92 17.84 -18.97
C GLU A 129 24.47 17.96 -18.49
N ARG A 130 23.51 17.27 -19.14
CA ARG A 130 22.07 17.41 -18.87
C ARG A 130 21.52 16.50 -17.78
N ASP A 131 22.25 15.49 -17.30
CA ASP A 131 21.67 14.37 -16.54
C ASP A 131 22.14 14.24 -15.10
N ARG A 132 22.67 15.29 -14.46
CA ARG A 132 22.97 15.22 -13.03
C ARG A 132 21.68 15.30 -12.21
N PRO A 133 21.37 14.30 -11.34
CA PRO A 133 20.19 14.37 -10.51
C PRO A 133 20.18 15.63 -9.62
N TYR A 134 19.05 16.32 -9.62
CA TYR A 134 18.82 17.52 -8.84
C TYR A 134 18.06 17.22 -7.55
N PHE A 135 18.41 17.92 -6.47
CA PHE A 135 17.65 17.90 -5.22
C PHE A 135 17.72 19.25 -4.51
N GLU A 136 16.97 19.39 -3.41
CA GLU A 136 16.96 20.60 -2.60
C GLU A 136 17.36 20.28 -1.15
N VAL A 137 17.98 21.27 -0.48
CA VAL A 137 18.42 21.20 0.90
C VAL A 137 17.72 22.28 1.71
N LEU A 138 16.99 21.87 2.74
CA LEU A 138 16.32 22.79 3.65
C LEU A 138 17.30 23.31 4.68
N VAL A 139 17.41 24.62 4.79
CA VAL A 139 18.18 25.32 5.84
C VAL A 139 17.22 26.02 6.79
N VAL A 140 17.27 25.64 8.06
CA VAL A 140 16.40 26.21 9.10
C VAL A 140 17.19 27.24 9.90
N GLU A 141 17.09 28.49 9.51
CA GLU A 141 17.69 29.63 10.20
C GLU A 141 17.02 30.96 9.81
N LYS A 142 16.82 31.84 10.76
CA LYS A 142 16.36 33.22 10.48
C LYS A 142 17.48 34.03 9.89
N MET A 143 17.37 34.37 8.61
CA MET A 143 18.35 35.11 7.84
C MET A 143 17.75 36.37 7.21
N THR A 144 18.60 37.38 6.96
CA THR A 144 18.27 38.47 6.06
C THR A 144 18.49 38.04 4.61
N GLU A 145 17.89 38.74 3.63
CA GLU A 145 18.09 38.44 2.21
C GLU A 145 19.57 38.46 1.81
N ALA A 146 20.37 39.38 2.40
CA ALA A 146 21.80 39.47 2.13
C ALA A 146 22.58 38.25 2.64
N GLN A 147 22.19 37.73 3.83
CA GLN A 147 22.80 36.53 4.41
C GLN A 147 22.43 35.28 3.61
N GLU A 148 21.14 35.16 3.20
CA GLU A 148 20.68 34.04 2.36
C GLU A 148 21.42 34.04 1.02
N ARG A 149 21.55 35.21 0.35
CA ARG A 149 22.31 35.35 -0.89
C ARG A 149 23.79 34.97 -0.72
N ALA A 150 24.41 35.40 0.37
CA ALA A 150 25.81 35.06 0.68
C ALA A 150 25.95 33.51 0.87
N LEU A 151 25.04 32.87 1.58
CA LEU A 151 25.05 31.42 1.80
C LEU A 151 24.89 30.64 0.47
N ARG A 152 23.95 31.08 -0.40
CA ARG A 152 23.77 30.46 -1.73
C ARG A 152 25.02 30.59 -2.59
N ASN A 153 25.66 31.77 -2.57
CA ASN A 153 26.91 32.02 -3.31
C ASN A 153 28.05 31.17 -2.74
N GLU A 154 28.12 31.00 -1.43
CA GLU A 154 29.12 30.13 -0.79
C GLU A 154 28.98 28.67 -1.22
N VAL A 155 27.77 28.12 -1.17
CA VAL A 155 27.50 26.74 -1.63
C VAL A 155 27.87 26.59 -3.11
N ARG A 156 27.52 27.54 -3.97
CA ARG A 156 27.87 27.49 -5.41
C ARG A 156 29.36 27.49 -5.67
N LYS A 157 30.19 28.12 -4.83
CA LYS A 157 31.66 28.11 -4.96
C LYS A 157 32.27 26.74 -4.77
N TRP A 158 31.58 25.85 -4.00
CA TRP A 158 32.08 24.52 -3.72
C TRP A 158 31.61 23.46 -4.74
N ARG A 159 30.68 23.81 -5.64
CA ARG A 159 30.26 22.94 -6.74
C ARG A 159 31.38 22.70 -7.72
N ARG A 160 31.55 21.43 -8.09
CA ARG A 160 32.52 20.98 -9.07
C ARG A 160 31.83 20.50 -10.33
N PRO A 161 32.44 20.56 -11.51
CA PRO A 161 31.88 20.02 -12.74
C PRO A 161 31.66 18.49 -12.71
N ASP A 162 32.44 17.80 -11.88
CA ASP A 162 32.41 16.34 -11.69
C ASP A 162 31.56 15.89 -10.49
N ASP A 163 30.88 16.79 -9.79
CA ASP A 163 29.91 16.41 -8.78
C ASP A 163 28.78 15.58 -9.42
N GLU A 164 28.46 14.44 -8.81
CA GLU A 164 27.41 13.53 -9.28
C GLU A 164 26.00 14.14 -9.22
N PHE A 165 25.80 15.12 -8.32
CA PHE A 165 24.50 15.75 -8.05
C PHE A 165 24.59 17.27 -8.06
N VAL A 166 23.42 17.90 -8.33
CA VAL A 166 23.26 19.37 -8.20
C VAL A 166 22.16 19.62 -7.17
N TYR A 167 22.38 20.57 -6.24
CA TYR A 167 21.34 20.97 -5.30
C TYR A 167 21.23 22.46 -5.09
N GLU A 168 20.04 22.90 -4.69
CA GLU A 168 19.75 24.29 -4.31
C GLU A 168 19.20 24.35 -2.88
N LEU A 169 19.29 25.56 -2.26
CA LEU A 169 18.87 25.75 -0.89
C LEU A 169 17.43 26.29 -0.82
N VAL A 170 16.68 25.78 0.16
CA VAL A 170 15.42 26.34 0.65
C VAL A 170 15.69 26.87 2.06
N VAL A 171 15.47 28.16 2.31
CA VAL A 171 15.75 28.75 3.63
C VAL A 171 14.44 29.16 4.30
N VAL A 172 14.24 28.68 5.53
CA VAL A 172 13.08 28.99 6.36
C VAL A 172 13.49 29.48 7.74
N ALA A 173 12.66 30.33 8.35
CA ALA A 173 13.00 31.01 9.58
C ALA A 173 12.57 30.30 10.87
N SER A 174 11.67 29.30 10.76
CA SER A 174 11.07 28.67 11.95
C SER A 174 10.90 27.15 11.80
N GLY A 175 10.68 26.48 12.94
CA GLY A 175 10.36 25.05 12.99
C GLY A 175 9.06 24.71 12.28
N ASP A 176 8.01 25.51 12.44
CA ASP A 176 6.73 25.31 11.75
C ASP A 176 6.90 25.37 10.23
N GLU A 177 7.64 26.36 9.73
CA GLU A 177 7.96 26.48 8.30
C GLU A 177 8.80 25.31 7.81
N ALA A 178 9.73 24.81 8.62
CA ALA A 178 10.53 23.64 8.28
C ALA A 178 9.71 22.37 8.16
N LEU A 179 8.74 22.13 9.05
CA LEU A 179 7.82 21.00 8.97
C LEU A 179 6.93 21.11 7.73
N ILE A 180 6.43 22.30 7.42
CA ILE A 180 5.67 22.55 6.20
C ILE A 180 6.54 22.26 4.96
N ALA A 181 7.76 22.80 4.89
CA ALA A 181 8.67 22.51 3.79
C ALA A 181 8.96 21.02 3.65
N ALA A 182 9.28 20.33 4.74
CA ALA A 182 9.50 18.88 4.74
C ALA A 182 8.28 18.07 4.24
N ARG A 183 7.07 18.56 4.52
CA ARG A 183 5.83 17.92 4.05
C ARG A 183 5.52 18.20 2.59
N LEU A 184 5.78 19.42 2.10
CA LEU A 184 5.34 19.88 0.78
C LEU A 184 6.37 19.69 -0.31
N ASN A 185 7.64 19.92 0.02
CA ASN A 185 8.71 19.96 -0.97
C ASN A 185 9.29 18.56 -1.20
N VAL A 186 8.89 17.98 -2.30
CA VAL A 186 9.29 16.63 -2.73
C VAL A 186 10.76 16.54 -3.15
N ASN A 187 11.39 17.66 -3.51
CA ASN A 187 12.79 17.69 -3.94
C ASN A 187 13.78 17.65 -2.77
N LEU A 188 13.31 17.78 -1.52
CA LEU A 188 14.18 17.76 -0.36
C LEU A 188 14.83 16.39 -0.14
N GLN A 189 16.15 16.40 0.03
CA GLN A 189 16.94 15.21 0.38
C GLN A 189 17.73 15.36 1.68
N ALA A 190 17.92 16.61 2.16
CA ALA A 190 18.63 16.90 3.39
C ALA A 190 18.05 18.13 4.08
N VAL A 191 18.25 18.19 5.41
CA VAL A 191 17.88 19.33 6.26
C VAL A 191 19.07 19.74 7.11
N VAL A 192 19.39 21.01 7.10
CA VAL A 192 20.45 21.62 7.93
C VAL A 192 19.78 22.53 8.96
N ILE A 193 19.79 22.12 10.22
CA ILE A 193 19.27 22.92 11.31
C ILE A 193 20.40 23.77 11.89
N ARG A 194 20.19 25.09 11.96
CA ARG A 194 21.14 26.05 12.51
C ARG A 194 20.54 26.70 13.77
N ARG A 195 21.38 27.37 14.55
CA ARG A 195 21.01 27.82 15.90
C ARG A 195 19.92 28.91 15.95
N ARG A 196 19.87 29.80 14.95
CA ARG A 196 19.03 31.02 14.99
C ARG A 196 17.69 30.80 14.29
N PHE A 197 16.84 29.98 14.82
CA PHE A 197 15.46 29.82 14.34
C PHE A 197 14.46 29.92 15.52
N SER A 198 13.24 30.38 15.21
CA SER A 198 12.13 30.37 16.14
C SER A 198 11.36 29.05 16.02
N HIS A 199 10.67 28.62 17.08
CA HIS A 199 9.77 27.48 16.98
C HIS A 199 8.57 27.85 16.09
N GLN A 200 7.94 29.00 16.39
CA GLN A 200 6.78 29.50 15.67
C GLN A 200 7.17 30.39 14.48
N SER A 201 6.36 30.32 13.43
CA SER A 201 6.47 31.23 12.30
C SER A 201 5.85 32.59 12.59
N THR A 202 6.45 33.64 12.03
CA THR A 202 5.86 34.98 12.00
C THR A 202 4.89 35.19 10.83
N ARG A 203 4.78 34.20 9.92
CA ARG A 203 3.85 34.21 8.79
C ARG A 203 2.50 33.63 9.22
N ASP A 204 1.43 34.05 8.57
CA ASP A 204 0.13 33.39 8.73
C ASP A 204 0.14 32.02 8.05
N LEU A 205 0.22 30.97 8.85
CA LEU A 205 0.20 29.58 8.40
C LEU A 205 -1.18 28.92 8.59
N SER A 206 -2.23 29.67 8.90
CA SER A 206 -3.56 29.15 9.19
C SER A 206 -4.12 28.22 8.10
N SER A 207 -3.85 28.52 6.83
CA SER A 207 -4.25 27.71 5.68
C SER A 207 -3.42 26.43 5.52
N LEU A 208 -2.22 26.36 6.08
CA LEU A 208 -1.28 25.24 5.98
C LEU A 208 -1.20 24.42 7.27
N SER A 209 -1.72 24.91 8.39
CA SER A 209 -1.66 24.25 9.70
C SER A 209 -2.32 22.87 9.71
N GLN A 210 -3.30 22.63 8.84
CA GLN A 210 -3.95 21.32 8.69
C GLN A 210 -3.02 20.21 8.16
N PHE A 211 -1.86 20.57 7.60
CA PHE A 211 -0.88 19.63 7.04
C PHE A 211 0.26 19.30 8.00
N VAL A 212 0.33 19.99 9.13
CA VAL A 212 1.43 19.86 10.09
C VAL A 212 0.85 19.84 11.50
N ASP A 213 1.08 18.73 12.20
CA ASP A 213 0.89 18.67 13.65
C ASP A 213 2.26 18.72 14.31
N THR A 214 2.54 19.81 15.02
CA THR A 214 3.83 20.01 15.69
C THR A 214 3.95 19.22 16.99
N GLY A 215 2.82 18.75 17.54
CA GLY A 215 2.78 17.94 18.78
C GLY A 215 3.33 18.62 20.03
N VAL A 216 3.85 19.84 19.91
CA VAL A 216 4.46 20.60 21.00
C VAL A 216 3.54 21.75 21.41
N SER A 217 3.19 21.81 22.70
CA SER A 217 2.46 22.95 23.25
C SER A 217 3.30 24.23 23.06
N HIS A 218 2.70 25.23 22.45
CA HIS A 218 3.38 26.50 22.09
C HIS A 218 4.03 27.17 23.32
N ASP A 219 3.45 27.03 24.49
CA ASP A 219 3.94 27.67 25.73
C ASP A 219 5.25 27.08 26.27
N LEU A 220 5.58 25.83 25.89
CA LEU A 220 6.81 25.16 26.33
C LEU A 220 8.04 25.48 25.44
N ALA A 221 7.80 25.84 24.18
CA ALA A 221 8.88 25.96 23.19
C ALA A 221 9.81 27.16 23.39
N ASP A 222 9.33 28.26 23.96
CA ASP A 222 10.11 29.48 24.17
C ASP A 222 11.15 29.38 25.31
N HIS A 223 11.01 28.37 26.18
CA HIS A 223 11.92 28.14 27.31
C HIS A 223 13.03 27.12 27.00
N LEU A 224 13.00 26.48 25.82
CA LEU A 224 13.95 25.46 25.42
C LEU A 224 15.25 26.10 24.89
N SER A 225 16.38 25.41 25.12
CA SER A 225 17.66 25.75 24.51
C SER A 225 17.58 25.60 22.97
N PRO A 226 18.46 26.26 22.19
CA PRO A 226 18.51 26.08 20.74
C PRO A 226 18.67 24.60 20.33
N GLU A 227 19.39 23.83 21.11
CA GLU A 227 19.70 22.42 20.89
C GLU A 227 18.51 21.52 21.18
N GLU A 228 17.75 21.76 22.23
CA GLU A 228 16.50 21.07 22.53
C GLU A 228 15.46 21.33 21.45
N ARG A 229 15.35 22.57 20.96
CA ARG A 229 14.50 22.90 19.82
C ARG A 229 14.93 22.16 18.55
N ALA A 230 16.24 22.10 18.28
CA ALA A 230 16.77 21.36 17.14
C ALA A 230 16.48 19.86 17.23
N GLN A 231 16.60 19.28 18.42
CA GLN A 231 16.29 17.86 18.67
C GLN A 231 14.80 17.57 18.44
N ILE A 232 13.90 18.41 18.95
CA ILE A 232 12.44 18.28 18.74
C ILE A 232 12.10 18.37 17.26
N LEU A 233 12.66 19.38 16.58
CA LEU A 233 12.44 19.56 15.14
C LEU A 233 12.97 18.37 14.34
N ALA A 234 14.20 17.90 14.63
CA ALA A 234 14.78 16.73 13.98
C ALA A 234 13.92 15.48 14.17
N THR A 235 13.43 15.25 15.38
CA THR A 235 12.52 14.13 15.68
C THR A 235 11.21 14.23 14.89
N SER A 236 10.63 15.42 14.79
CA SER A 236 9.39 15.66 14.05
C SER A 236 9.59 15.49 12.54
N ILE A 237 10.69 15.98 11.99
CA ILE A 237 11.04 15.78 10.57
C ILE A 237 11.27 14.28 10.28
N ALA A 238 12.00 13.57 11.14
CA ALA A 238 12.26 12.14 10.99
C ALA A 238 10.97 11.29 11.05
N LYS A 239 9.95 11.74 11.79
CA LYS A 239 8.62 11.11 11.77
C LYS A 239 7.90 11.34 10.46
N LEU A 240 8.03 12.53 9.85
CA LEU A 240 7.40 12.86 8.56
C LEU A 240 8.15 12.23 7.38
N ARG A 241 9.46 12.40 7.33
CA ARG A 241 10.34 12.05 6.21
C ARG A 241 11.63 11.40 6.74
N PRO A 242 11.62 10.12 7.17
CA PRO A 242 12.77 9.45 7.74
C PRO A 242 13.93 9.22 6.76
N GLU A 243 13.67 9.41 5.48
CA GLU A 243 14.69 9.33 4.41
C GLU A 243 15.56 10.58 4.30
N LEU A 244 15.17 11.71 4.92
CA LEU A 244 15.95 12.95 4.86
C LEU A 244 17.19 12.87 5.77
N ASP A 245 18.34 13.24 5.25
CA ASP A 245 19.54 13.39 6.05
C ASP A 245 19.46 14.66 6.90
N LEU A 246 19.60 14.50 8.21
CA LEU A 246 19.54 15.63 9.16
C LEU A 246 20.94 16.02 9.62
N TYR A 247 21.26 17.31 9.50
CA TYR A 247 22.50 17.89 9.93
C TYR A 247 22.25 19.03 10.92
N LEU A 248 23.12 19.14 11.93
CA LEU A 248 23.06 20.23 12.91
C LEU A 248 24.32 21.08 12.80
N MET A 249 24.16 22.39 12.79
CA MET A 249 25.26 23.36 12.99
C MET A 249 25.11 24.06 14.35
N THR A 250 26.04 23.87 15.25
CA THR A 250 25.99 24.40 16.62
C THR A 250 27.28 25.08 17.04
N GLU A 251 27.26 25.85 18.11
CA GLU A 251 28.41 26.46 18.75
C GLU A 251 28.76 25.80 20.09
N ILE A 252 28.10 24.69 20.41
CA ILE A 252 28.33 23.94 21.66
C ILE A 252 29.71 23.25 21.64
N GLU A 253 30.30 23.08 22.83
CA GLU A 253 31.54 22.35 22.98
C GLU A 253 31.38 20.87 22.60
N VAL A 254 32.48 20.30 22.04
CA VAL A 254 32.48 18.94 21.44
C VAL A 254 32.08 17.86 22.42
N GLU A 255 32.38 18.05 23.71
CA GLU A 255 32.09 17.11 24.79
C GLU A 255 30.57 16.95 25.03
N ASP A 256 29.79 18.03 24.87
CA ASP A 256 28.33 17.99 25.01
C ASP A 256 27.63 17.42 23.76
N ILE A 257 28.30 17.43 22.61
CA ILE A 257 27.75 16.89 21.36
C ILE A 257 27.75 15.36 21.35
N ALA A 258 28.82 14.74 21.83
CA ALA A 258 29.11 13.32 21.60
C ALA A 258 28.11 12.34 22.24
N GLY A 259 27.44 12.73 23.31
CA GLY A 259 26.52 11.83 24.05
C GLY A 259 25.02 12.08 23.82
N ARG A 260 24.63 13.28 23.38
CA ARG A 260 23.24 13.75 23.41
C ARG A 260 22.60 13.96 22.02
N LEU A 261 23.35 14.42 21.06
CA LEU A 261 22.83 14.89 19.76
C LEU A 261 23.08 13.93 18.58
N GLY A 262 24.12 13.10 18.63
CA GLY A 262 24.52 12.22 17.53
C GLY A 262 23.47 11.20 17.10
N GLN A 263 22.52 10.85 17.98
CA GLN A 263 21.44 9.91 17.65
C GLN A 263 20.32 10.52 16.76
N TYR A 264 20.25 11.85 16.70
CA TYR A 264 19.20 12.55 15.94
C TYR A 264 19.71 13.08 14.60
N PHE A 265 21.02 13.25 14.47
CA PHE A 265 21.64 13.85 13.31
C PHE A 265 22.66 12.91 12.67
N ARG A 266 22.69 12.87 11.35
CA ARG A 266 23.72 12.15 10.60
C ARG A 266 25.12 12.66 10.93
N ARG A 267 25.27 13.98 11.07
CA ARG A 267 26.49 14.65 11.52
C ARG A 267 26.17 16.00 12.16
N VAL A 268 27.01 16.38 13.12
CA VAL A 268 26.96 17.67 13.78
C VAL A 268 28.23 18.45 13.41
N PHE A 269 28.05 19.70 13.03
CA PHE A 269 29.14 20.61 12.63
C PHE A 269 29.25 21.79 13.60
N HIS A 270 30.47 22.29 13.82
CA HIS A 270 30.67 23.54 14.55
C HIS A 270 30.40 24.73 13.62
N ALA A 271 29.63 25.72 14.07
CA ALA A 271 29.17 26.84 13.25
C ALA A 271 30.26 27.73 12.64
N ARG A 272 31.47 27.65 13.19
CA ARG A 272 32.67 28.40 12.69
C ARG A 272 33.47 27.60 11.68
N GLU A 273 33.17 26.32 11.47
CA GLU A 273 33.81 25.52 10.42
C GLU A 273 33.23 25.88 9.05
N GLY A 274 34.08 25.72 8.02
CA GLY A 274 33.68 26.05 6.65
C GLY A 274 32.57 25.18 6.09
N MET A 275 31.77 25.71 5.18
CA MET A 275 30.65 25.02 4.52
C MET A 275 31.11 23.83 3.65
N LEU A 276 32.40 23.67 3.36
CA LEU A 276 32.91 22.60 2.50
C LEU A 276 32.60 21.19 3.09
N GLU A 277 32.88 20.98 4.37
CA GLU A 277 32.63 19.68 4.98
C GLU A 277 31.13 19.32 5.01
N LEU A 278 30.28 20.31 5.27
CA LEU A 278 28.83 20.13 5.19
C LEU A 278 28.39 19.79 3.77
N HIS A 279 28.87 20.54 2.76
CA HIS A 279 28.61 20.28 1.34
C HIS A 279 29.00 18.85 0.95
N LEU A 280 30.21 18.41 1.26
CA LEU A 280 30.65 17.04 0.98
C LEU A 280 29.82 15.99 1.72
N SER A 281 29.41 16.25 2.96
CA SER A 281 28.58 15.33 3.76
C SER A 281 27.17 15.19 3.18
N ILE A 282 26.59 16.28 2.67
CA ILE A 282 25.29 16.27 1.99
C ILE A 282 25.37 15.41 0.71
N LEU A 283 26.37 15.66 -0.14
CA LEU A 283 26.56 14.87 -1.37
C LEU A 283 26.78 13.37 -1.05
N GLN A 284 27.61 13.06 -0.06
CA GLN A 284 27.88 11.69 0.38
C GLN A 284 26.61 11.02 0.93
N GLY A 285 25.75 11.75 1.64
CA GLY A 285 24.49 11.25 2.15
C GLY A 285 23.54 10.81 1.04
N VAL A 286 23.38 11.65 0.03
CA VAL A 286 22.55 11.33 -1.13
C VAL A 286 23.18 10.21 -1.97
N ALA A 287 24.50 10.25 -2.21
CA ALA A 287 25.22 9.21 -2.93
C ALA A 287 25.05 7.83 -2.26
N GLY A 288 25.04 7.76 -0.92
CA GLY A 288 24.81 6.51 -0.18
C GLY A 288 23.47 5.87 -0.52
N ARG A 289 22.39 6.66 -0.65
CA ARG A 289 21.05 6.18 -1.03
C ARG A 289 20.92 5.92 -2.55
N TYR A 290 21.69 6.64 -3.37
CA TYR A 290 21.68 6.53 -4.83
C TYR A 290 22.39 5.28 -5.35
N ARG A 291 23.36 4.75 -4.61
CA ARG A 291 24.12 3.55 -5.01
C ARG A 291 23.20 2.35 -5.30
N THR A 292 23.56 1.59 -6.32
CA THR A 292 22.94 0.32 -6.72
C THR A 292 24.02 -0.75 -6.86
N PRO A 293 24.48 -1.35 -5.75
CA PRO A 293 25.65 -2.21 -5.73
C PRO A 293 25.57 -3.37 -6.72
N PHE A 294 24.44 -4.10 -6.75
CA PHE A 294 24.28 -5.24 -7.62
C PHE A 294 24.03 -4.85 -9.09
N PHE A 295 23.18 -3.86 -9.34
CA PHE A 295 22.96 -3.39 -10.71
C PHE A 295 24.23 -2.84 -11.33
N SER A 296 25.00 -2.07 -10.56
CA SER A 296 26.28 -1.50 -11.01
C SER A 296 27.30 -2.58 -11.31
N ALA A 297 27.39 -3.62 -10.46
CA ALA A 297 28.26 -4.77 -10.66
C ALA A 297 27.85 -5.57 -11.91
N LEU A 298 26.55 -5.80 -12.11
CA LEU A 298 26.01 -6.51 -13.27
C LEU A 298 26.27 -5.73 -14.58
N LYS A 299 26.04 -4.42 -14.57
CA LYS A 299 26.37 -3.53 -15.69
C LYS A 299 27.87 -3.59 -16.01
N GLN A 300 28.74 -3.51 -15.00
CA GLN A 300 30.18 -3.61 -15.21
C GLN A 300 30.58 -4.97 -15.77
N TYR A 301 29.97 -6.06 -15.29
CA TYR A 301 30.20 -7.41 -15.79
C TYR A 301 29.79 -7.54 -17.28
N SER A 302 28.62 -7.04 -17.66
CA SER A 302 28.11 -7.13 -19.04
C SER A 302 29.05 -6.45 -20.07
N HIS A 303 29.79 -5.43 -19.66
CA HIS A 303 30.75 -4.70 -20.52
C HIS A 303 32.16 -5.27 -20.51
N ARG A 304 32.45 -6.33 -19.72
CA ARG A 304 33.78 -6.99 -19.72
C ARG A 304 33.88 -8.01 -20.82
N PRO A 305 35.01 -8.08 -21.53
CA PRO A 305 35.29 -9.19 -22.49
C PRO A 305 35.54 -10.47 -21.70
N THR A 306 34.50 -11.28 -21.49
CA THR A 306 34.56 -12.49 -20.69
C THR A 306 34.54 -13.73 -21.60
N GLY A 307 35.48 -14.68 -21.39
CA GLY A 307 35.41 -16.00 -21.96
C GLY A 307 34.40 -16.86 -21.21
N VAL A 308 33.29 -17.20 -21.84
CA VAL A 308 32.19 -17.97 -21.26
C VAL A 308 32.34 -19.44 -21.58
N PHE A 309 32.59 -20.28 -20.53
CA PHE A 309 32.74 -21.74 -20.61
C PHE A 309 31.84 -22.45 -19.58
N HIS A 310 30.78 -21.78 -19.08
CA HIS A 310 29.76 -22.37 -18.22
C HIS A 310 28.57 -22.88 -19.04
N ALA A 311 27.63 -23.57 -18.38
CA ALA A 311 26.51 -24.26 -19.02
C ALA A 311 25.44 -23.36 -19.68
N LEU A 312 25.37 -22.04 -19.34
CA LEU A 312 24.34 -21.16 -19.89
C LEU A 312 24.65 -20.77 -21.34
N PRO A 313 23.80 -21.15 -22.32
CA PRO A 313 24.12 -21.05 -23.76
C PRO A 313 23.97 -19.63 -24.31
N ILE A 314 23.35 -18.69 -23.60
CA ILE A 314 23.22 -17.30 -24.06
C ILE A 314 24.60 -16.64 -24.22
N SER A 315 25.55 -16.96 -23.33
CA SER A 315 26.99 -16.60 -23.48
C SER A 315 27.22 -15.13 -23.84
N GLN A 316 26.69 -14.21 -23.00
CA GLN A 316 26.71 -12.76 -23.23
C GLN A 316 26.01 -12.35 -24.56
N GLY A 317 24.96 -13.03 -24.94
CA GLY A 317 24.15 -12.74 -26.13
C GLY A 317 24.66 -13.41 -27.42
N LYS A 318 25.83 -14.08 -27.41
CA LYS A 318 26.47 -14.63 -28.61
C LYS A 318 25.59 -15.65 -29.35
N SER A 319 24.86 -16.52 -28.63
CA SER A 319 23.97 -17.51 -29.25
C SER A 319 22.76 -16.88 -29.95
N ILE A 320 22.34 -15.69 -29.52
CA ILE A 320 21.18 -14.97 -30.08
C ILE A 320 21.61 -14.10 -31.24
N VAL A 321 22.68 -13.30 -31.05
CA VAL A 321 23.20 -12.37 -32.08
C VAL A 321 23.66 -13.16 -33.36
N ASN A 322 24.23 -14.35 -33.18
CA ASN A 322 24.70 -15.19 -34.29
C ASN A 322 23.58 -16.07 -34.87
N SER A 323 22.37 -16.05 -34.33
CA SER A 323 21.23 -16.80 -34.88
C SER A 323 20.58 -16.06 -36.03
N HIS A 324 20.18 -16.77 -37.05
CA HIS A 324 19.37 -16.23 -38.16
C HIS A 324 17.87 -16.29 -37.87
N TRP A 325 17.46 -16.99 -36.80
CA TRP A 325 16.06 -17.32 -36.54
C TRP A 325 15.43 -16.55 -35.36
N ILE A 326 16.23 -15.99 -34.45
CA ILE A 326 15.74 -15.34 -33.22
C ILE A 326 16.38 -13.97 -32.98
N GLN A 327 16.81 -13.26 -34.00
CA GLN A 327 17.38 -11.91 -33.91
C GLN A 327 16.35 -10.87 -33.45
N ASP A 328 15.07 -11.11 -33.68
CA ASP A 328 13.94 -10.32 -33.16
C ASP A 328 13.95 -10.22 -31.64
N MET A 329 14.48 -11.21 -30.95
CA MET A 329 14.66 -11.20 -29.50
C MET A 329 15.57 -10.06 -29.04
N VAL A 330 16.67 -9.80 -29.74
CA VAL A 330 17.56 -8.65 -29.47
C VAL A 330 16.89 -7.34 -29.85
N GLY A 331 16.18 -7.30 -30.98
CA GLY A 331 15.45 -6.12 -31.42
C GLY A 331 14.37 -5.70 -30.42
N PHE A 332 13.73 -6.64 -29.73
CA PHE A 332 12.66 -6.38 -28.78
C PHE A 332 13.17 -6.05 -27.36
N TYR A 333 14.12 -6.84 -26.83
CA TYR A 333 14.58 -6.68 -25.44
C TYR A 333 15.83 -5.80 -25.29
N GLY A 334 16.55 -5.51 -26.37
CA GLY A 334 17.88 -4.90 -26.30
C GLY A 334 18.99 -5.93 -26.04
N LEU A 335 20.22 -5.62 -26.45
CA LEU A 335 21.36 -6.52 -26.30
C LEU A 335 21.83 -6.66 -24.85
N GLU A 336 21.76 -5.59 -24.07
CA GLU A 336 22.28 -5.50 -22.70
C GLU A 336 21.69 -6.55 -21.77
N VAL A 337 20.40 -6.89 -21.94
CA VAL A 337 19.73 -7.93 -21.16
C VAL A 337 20.43 -9.27 -21.33
N PHE A 338 20.87 -9.61 -22.55
CA PHE A 338 21.55 -10.87 -22.87
C PHE A 338 23.03 -10.85 -22.51
N MET A 339 23.68 -9.68 -22.60
CA MET A 339 25.05 -9.49 -22.13
C MET A 339 25.16 -9.64 -20.61
N ALA A 340 24.11 -9.32 -19.89
CA ALA A 340 24.03 -9.47 -18.43
C ALA A 340 23.65 -10.89 -17.98
N GLU A 341 23.31 -11.80 -18.89
CA GLU A 341 22.97 -13.19 -18.59
C GLU A 341 24.20 -14.02 -18.26
N THR A 342 24.29 -14.49 -17.02
CA THR A 342 25.44 -15.25 -16.52
C THR A 342 25.06 -16.11 -15.31
N SER A 343 25.78 -17.20 -15.09
CA SER A 343 25.75 -17.97 -13.84
C SER A 343 26.96 -17.69 -12.95
N ALA A 344 27.78 -16.68 -13.29
CA ALA A 344 29.02 -16.42 -12.56
C ALA A 344 28.69 -15.76 -11.21
N THR A 345 29.02 -16.41 -10.13
CA THR A 345 29.07 -15.87 -8.78
C THR A 345 30.42 -15.25 -8.42
N CYS A 346 31.34 -15.23 -9.36
CA CYS A 346 32.67 -14.62 -9.28
C CYS A 346 32.81 -13.45 -10.27
N GLY A 347 33.97 -12.78 -10.24
CA GLY A 347 34.24 -11.66 -11.15
C GLY A 347 33.48 -10.36 -10.80
N GLY A 348 33.09 -10.18 -9.56
CA GLY A 348 32.37 -8.98 -9.07
C GLY A 348 30.87 -9.17 -8.92
N LEU A 349 30.34 -10.35 -9.23
CA LEU A 349 28.95 -10.73 -8.94
C LEU A 349 28.90 -11.65 -7.71
N ASP A 350 27.71 -11.88 -7.19
CA ASP A 350 27.46 -12.50 -5.89
C ASP A 350 26.46 -13.65 -6.02
N SER A 351 26.43 -14.56 -5.07
CA SER A 351 25.40 -15.60 -4.96
C SER A 351 24.20 -15.07 -4.17
N LEU A 352 22.98 -15.31 -4.66
CA LEU A 352 21.78 -14.95 -3.91
C LEU A 352 21.62 -15.81 -2.65
N LEU A 353 22.08 -17.05 -2.69
CA LEU A 353 21.95 -17.99 -1.58
C LEU A 353 22.96 -17.70 -0.46
N GLU A 354 24.18 -17.27 -0.83
CA GLU A 354 25.28 -16.92 0.08
C GLU A 354 25.85 -15.54 -0.28
N PRO A 355 25.07 -14.46 -0.03
CA PRO A 355 25.49 -13.13 -0.43
C PRO A 355 26.65 -12.63 0.45
N THR A 356 27.78 -12.30 -0.16
CA THR A 356 28.99 -11.80 0.49
C THR A 356 29.47 -10.46 -0.05
N GLY A 357 28.98 -10.05 -1.21
CA GLY A 357 29.38 -8.86 -1.96
C GLY A 357 28.20 -7.94 -2.31
N PRO A 358 28.03 -7.58 -3.59
CA PRO A 358 27.03 -6.60 -4.04
C PRO A 358 25.59 -6.93 -3.64
N LEU A 359 25.18 -8.21 -3.65
CA LEU A 359 23.83 -8.62 -3.22
C LEU A 359 23.63 -8.41 -1.73
N ARG A 360 24.62 -8.73 -0.90
CA ARG A 360 24.56 -8.46 0.53
C ARG A 360 24.41 -6.97 0.79
N GLU A 361 25.20 -6.15 0.10
CA GLU A 361 25.14 -4.70 0.26
C GLU A 361 23.78 -4.13 -0.16
N CYS A 362 23.20 -4.54 -1.29
CA CYS A 362 21.89 -4.05 -1.69
C CYS A 362 20.76 -4.55 -0.80
N GLN A 363 20.85 -5.76 -0.22
CA GLN A 363 19.90 -6.23 0.79
C GLN A 363 20.00 -5.42 2.10
N GLN A 364 21.19 -4.99 2.50
CA GLN A 364 21.39 -4.09 3.64
C GLN A 364 20.78 -2.70 3.38
N LEU A 365 21.05 -2.11 2.21
CA LEU A 365 20.45 -0.85 1.81
C LEU A 365 18.90 -0.95 1.72
N ALA A 366 18.38 -2.09 1.30
CA ALA A 366 16.94 -2.34 1.32
C ALA A 366 16.41 -2.43 2.75
N ALA A 367 17.10 -3.09 3.67
CA ALA A 367 16.70 -3.16 5.07
C ALA A 367 16.61 -1.74 5.70
N GLU A 368 17.60 -0.88 5.44
CA GLU A 368 17.59 0.52 5.87
C GLU A 368 16.39 1.29 5.28
N THR A 369 16.17 1.15 3.95
CA THR A 369 15.11 1.86 3.22
C THR A 369 13.73 1.47 3.74
N TYR A 370 13.48 0.18 3.96
CA TYR A 370 12.19 -0.34 4.42
C TYR A 370 12.04 -0.34 5.96
N GLY A 371 13.11 -0.09 6.69
CA GLY A 371 13.12 -0.02 8.17
C GLY A 371 13.04 -1.39 8.85
N SER A 372 13.54 -2.43 8.21
CA SER A 372 13.71 -3.79 8.76
C SER A 372 15.11 -3.99 9.36
N ARG A 373 15.32 -5.08 10.08
CA ARG A 373 16.66 -5.51 10.51
C ARG A 373 17.39 -6.27 9.41
N HIS A 374 16.64 -7.14 8.70
CA HIS A 374 17.16 -7.87 7.55
C HIS A 374 16.15 -7.78 6.41
N THR A 375 16.63 -7.79 5.19
CA THR A 375 15.81 -7.92 3.98
C THR A 375 16.44 -8.94 3.05
N TYR A 376 15.61 -9.84 2.53
CA TYR A 376 16.01 -10.88 1.58
C TYR A 376 15.28 -10.69 0.26
N PHE A 377 16.01 -10.73 -0.85
CA PHE A 377 15.43 -10.65 -2.19
C PHE A 377 14.87 -12.00 -2.63
N VAL A 378 13.71 -11.99 -3.25
CA VAL A 378 13.04 -13.20 -3.75
C VAL A 378 12.68 -13.01 -5.21
N THR A 379 13.10 -13.95 -6.06
CA THR A 379 12.90 -13.91 -7.53
C THR A 379 11.67 -14.66 -8.02
N ASN A 380 10.93 -15.33 -7.14
CA ASN A 380 9.73 -16.11 -7.48
C ASN A 380 8.45 -15.59 -6.83
N GLY A 381 8.39 -14.27 -6.55
CA GLY A 381 7.21 -13.61 -6.02
C GLY A 381 6.96 -13.88 -4.54
N THR A 382 6.00 -13.14 -3.98
CA THR A 382 5.59 -13.28 -2.57
C THR A 382 5.04 -14.67 -2.26
N SER A 383 4.54 -15.40 -3.27
CA SER A 383 4.12 -16.80 -3.08
C SER A 383 5.25 -17.70 -2.58
N THR A 384 6.48 -17.46 -3.05
CA THR A 384 7.68 -18.13 -2.54
C THR A 384 8.14 -17.53 -1.22
N ALA A 385 8.08 -16.22 -1.06
CA ALA A 385 8.43 -15.54 0.19
C ALA A 385 7.61 -16.08 1.38
N ASN A 386 6.29 -16.23 1.22
CA ASN A 386 5.40 -16.79 2.23
C ASN A 386 5.78 -18.23 2.61
N LYS A 387 6.13 -19.06 1.64
CA LYS A 387 6.56 -20.46 1.90
C LYS A 387 7.89 -20.51 2.63
N ILE A 388 8.85 -19.66 2.26
CA ILE A 388 10.15 -19.54 2.94
C ILE A 388 9.94 -19.22 4.43
N VAL A 389 9.18 -18.18 4.74
CA VAL A 389 8.94 -17.75 6.12
C VAL A 389 8.19 -18.82 6.90
N THR A 390 7.15 -19.43 6.31
CA THR A 390 6.36 -20.46 6.96
C THR A 390 7.24 -21.67 7.29
N GLN A 391 8.00 -22.19 6.32
CA GLN A 391 8.80 -23.40 6.53
C GLN A 391 9.99 -23.15 7.49
N ALA A 392 10.52 -21.91 7.52
CA ALA A 392 11.59 -21.55 8.46
C ALA A 392 11.14 -21.50 9.93
N LEU A 393 9.86 -21.23 10.17
CA LEU A 393 9.35 -20.90 11.51
C LEU A 393 8.41 -21.95 12.10
N VAL A 394 7.78 -22.79 11.26
CA VAL A 394 6.70 -23.70 11.64
C VAL A 394 7.15 -25.13 11.44
N ALA A 395 7.05 -25.94 12.50
CA ALA A 395 7.32 -27.36 12.48
C ALA A 395 6.00 -28.18 12.36
N PRO A 396 6.09 -29.46 11.95
CA PRO A 396 4.93 -30.34 11.95
C PRO A 396 4.27 -30.42 13.33
N GLY A 397 2.94 -30.19 13.36
CA GLY A 397 2.16 -30.20 14.59
C GLY A 397 2.06 -28.85 15.32
N ASP A 398 2.82 -27.82 14.93
CA ASP A 398 2.59 -26.45 15.39
C ASP A 398 1.22 -25.95 14.94
N ILE A 399 0.60 -25.07 15.73
CA ILE A 399 -0.67 -24.44 15.40
C ILE A 399 -0.40 -23.06 14.82
N VAL A 400 -1.03 -22.78 13.68
CA VAL A 400 -0.95 -21.47 13.01
C VAL A 400 -2.35 -20.87 12.87
N LEU A 401 -2.51 -19.61 13.32
CA LEU A 401 -3.70 -18.82 13.05
C LEU A 401 -3.57 -18.18 11.67
N LEU A 402 -4.51 -18.46 10.78
CA LEU A 402 -4.42 -18.07 9.37
C LEU A 402 -5.68 -17.35 8.92
N ASP A 403 -5.51 -16.15 8.34
CA ASP A 403 -6.60 -15.47 7.62
C ASP A 403 -7.23 -16.42 6.58
N ARG A 404 -8.55 -16.64 6.69
CA ARG A 404 -9.24 -17.58 5.80
C ARG A 404 -9.22 -17.14 4.34
N ASN A 405 -9.20 -15.83 4.11
CA ASN A 405 -9.21 -15.21 2.78
C ASN A 405 -7.81 -14.86 2.26
N CYS A 406 -6.77 -15.43 2.85
CA CYS A 406 -5.39 -15.21 2.43
C CYS A 406 -5.10 -15.81 1.05
N HIS A 407 -4.01 -15.34 0.44
CA HIS A 407 -3.53 -15.88 -0.83
C HIS A 407 -3.21 -17.39 -0.71
N GLN A 408 -3.54 -18.18 -1.74
CA GLN A 408 -3.34 -19.65 -1.77
C GLN A 408 -1.94 -20.12 -1.35
N SER A 409 -0.90 -19.30 -1.51
CA SER A 409 0.48 -19.65 -1.09
C SER A 409 0.60 -19.94 0.40
N HIS A 410 -0.21 -19.32 1.25
CA HIS A 410 -0.24 -19.59 2.67
C HIS A 410 -0.80 -20.99 2.97
N HIS A 411 -1.92 -21.36 2.34
CA HIS A 411 -2.49 -22.70 2.50
C HIS A 411 -1.50 -23.79 2.09
N TYR A 412 -0.83 -23.62 0.92
CA TYR A 412 0.22 -24.55 0.50
C TYR A 412 1.45 -24.51 1.42
N GLY A 413 1.81 -23.34 1.95
CA GLY A 413 2.91 -23.20 2.92
C GLY A 413 2.62 -23.99 4.20
N MET A 414 1.39 -23.91 4.73
CA MET A 414 0.95 -24.65 5.92
C MET A 414 0.95 -26.18 5.67
N MET A 415 0.41 -26.61 4.53
CA MET A 415 0.44 -28.01 4.12
C MET A 415 1.88 -28.55 4.04
N MET A 416 2.80 -27.80 3.41
CA MET A 416 4.21 -28.21 3.28
C MET A 416 4.92 -28.25 4.64
N ALA A 417 4.71 -27.28 5.51
CA ALA A 417 5.28 -27.25 6.86
C ALA A 417 4.65 -28.30 7.81
N GLY A 418 3.46 -28.80 7.53
CA GLY A 418 2.75 -29.73 8.39
C GLY A 418 2.09 -29.05 9.60
N ALA A 419 1.70 -27.81 9.44
CA ALA A 419 1.00 -27.04 10.46
C ALA A 419 -0.44 -27.52 10.64
N ASN A 420 -0.94 -27.45 11.87
CA ASN A 420 -2.36 -27.46 12.17
C ASN A 420 -2.91 -26.04 12.05
N VAL A 421 -3.93 -25.84 11.23
CA VAL A 421 -4.42 -24.52 10.87
C VAL A 421 -5.70 -24.19 11.64
N VAL A 422 -5.70 -23.06 12.35
CA VAL A 422 -6.90 -22.41 12.86
C VAL A 422 -7.23 -21.25 11.94
N TYR A 423 -8.34 -21.33 11.24
CA TYR A 423 -8.79 -20.25 10.39
C TYR A 423 -9.39 -19.10 11.19
N LEU A 424 -9.07 -17.89 10.76
CA LEU A 424 -9.59 -16.63 11.29
C LEU A 424 -10.60 -16.06 10.30
N GLU A 425 -11.82 -15.81 10.78
CA GLU A 425 -12.93 -15.35 9.96
C GLU A 425 -12.93 -13.83 9.79
N ALA A 426 -12.93 -13.37 8.55
CA ALA A 426 -13.18 -11.99 8.21
C ALA A 426 -14.67 -11.66 8.29
N TYR A 427 -15.03 -10.42 8.67
CA TYR A 427 -16.44 -10.04 8.68
C TYR A 427 -17.02 -9.99 7.25
N PRO A 428 -18.28 -10.45 7.06
CA PRO A 428 -18.91 -10.48 5.75
C PRO A 428 -19.43 -9.09 5.32
N LEU A 429 -19.31 -8.81 4.03
CA LEU A 429 -19.89 -7.64 3.33
C LEU A 429 -20.90 -8.16 2.29
N ASN A 430 -22.04 -8.68 2.78
CA ASN A 430 -23.05 -9.38 1.99
C ASN A 430 -23.55 -8.55 0.80
N ASP A 431 -23.79 -7.24 0.99
CA ASP A 431 -24.26 -6.35 -0.08
C ASP A 431 -23.33 -6.29 -1.28
N TYR A 432 -22.05 -6.61 -1.11
CA TYR A 432 -21.02 -6.56 -2.14
C TYR A 432 -20.42 -7.94 -2.48
N SER A 433 -20.95 -9.02 -1.89
CA SER A 433 -20.45 -10.39 -2.08
C SER A 433 -18.94 -10.52 -1.85
N MET A 434 -18.43 -9.92 -0.78
CA MET A 434 -17.02 -9.96 -0.43
C MET A 434 -16.81 -9.98 1.09
N TYR A 435 -15.63 -10.43 1.52
CA TYR A 435 -15.22 -10.42 2.92
C TYR A 435 -14.37 -9.19 3.20
N GLY A 436 -14.48 -8.65 4.41
CA GLY A 436 -13.67 -7.53 4.90
C GLY A 436 -12.32 -7.99 5.46
N ALA A 437 -12.07 -7.70 6.73
CA ALA A 437 -10.85 -8.05 7.45
C ALA A 437 -11.19 -8.88 8.70
N VAL A 438 -10.18 -9.52 9.29
CA VAL A 438 -10.34 -10.34 10.51
C VAL A 438 -10.39 -9.43 11.74
N PRO A 439 -11.49 -9.39 12.51
CA PRO A 439 -11.56 -8.57 13.71
C PRO A 439 -10.58 -9.04 14.80
N LEU A 440 -10.00 -8.11 15.54
CA LEU A 440 -9.12 -8.45 16.66
C LEU A 440 -9.83 -9.29 17.72
N ARG A 441 -11.13 -9.06 17.92
CA ARG A 441 -11.99 -9.88 18.79
C ARG A 441 -11.98 -11.35 18.37
N GLU A 442 -12.04 -11.65 17.07
CA GLU A 442 -11.97 -13.03 16.53
C GLU A 442 -10.61 -13.67 16.83
N ILE A 443 -9.52 -12.94 16.59
CA ILE A 443 -8.16 -13.42 16.88
C ILE A 443 -8.02 -13.76 18.37
N LYS A 444 -8.46 -12.87 19.26
CA LYS A 444 -8.42 -13.09 20.73
C LYS A 444 -9.27 -14.29 21.12
N SER A 445 -10.45 -14.45 20.53
CA SER A 445 -11.35 -15.58 20.80
C SER A 445 -10.65 -16.92 20.52
N LYS A 446 -10.02 -17.07 19.35
CA LYS A 446 -9.28 -18.31 19.00
C LYS A 446 -8.08 -18.54 19.92
N LEU A 447 -7.30 -17.49 20.25
CA LEU A 447 -6.16 -17.63 21.17
C LEU A 447 -6.61 -18.05 22.59
N LEU A 448 -7.69 -17.46 23.11
CA LEU A 448 -8.22 -17.81 24.42
C LEU A 448 -8.83 -19.23 24.44
N ALA A 449 -9.50 -19.65 23.37
CA ALA A 449 -9.99 -21.03 23.23
C ALA A 449 -8.84 -22.05 23.25
N LEU A 450 -7.76 -21.78 22.49
CA LEU A 450 -6.55 -22.62 22.50
C LEU A 450 -5.85 -22.61 23.88
N LYS A 451 -5.90 -21.50 24.60
CA LYS A 451 -5.38 -21.41 25.97
C LYS A 451 -6.19 -22.29 26.93
N ARG A 452 -7.53 -22.24 26.87
CA ARG A 452 -8.40 -23.12 27.72
C ARG A 452 -8.18 -24.59 27.43
N ALA A 453 -8.03 -24.92 26.14
CA ALA A 453 -7.76 -26.30 25.71
C ALA A 453 -6.34 -26.81 26.08
N GLY A 454 -5.47 -25.95 26.66
CA GLY A 454 -4.10 -26.31 26.99
C GLY A 454 -3.15 -26.40 25.79
N LYS A 455 -3.52 -25.83 24.63
CA LYS A 455 -2.77 -25.93 23.37
C LYS A 455 -1.97 -24.66 23.03
N LEU A 456 -2.00 -23.63 23.89
CA LEU A 456 -1.39 -22.33 23.62
C LEU A 456 0.12 -22.43 23.32
N ASP A 457 0.84 -23.36 23.95
CA ASP A 457 2.27 -23.55 23.74
C ASP A 457 2.61 -24.01 22.31
N ARG A 458 1.68 -24.70 21.66
CA ARG A 458 1.81 -25.13 20.26
C ARG A 458 1.49 -24.02 19.25
N VAL A 459 0.87 -22.94 19.70
CA VAL A 459 0.59 -21.79 18.82
C VAL A 459 1.89 -21.07 18.50
N LYS A 460 2.29 -21.15 17.24
CA LYS A 460 3.59 -20.66 16.79
C LYS A 460 3.52 -19.34 16.04
N MET A 461 2.60 -19.24 15.09
CA MET A 461 2.57 -18.12 14.15
C MET A 461 1.12 -17.68 13.89
N MET A 462 0.96 -16.41 13.59
CA MET A 462 -0.24 -15.85 12.99
C MET A 462 0.12 -15.20 11.66
N SER A 463 -0.70 -15.46 10.63
CA SER A 463 -0.53 -14.86 9.30
C SER A 463 -1.80 -14.12 8.87
N LEU A 464 -1.66 -12.83 8.56
CA LEU A 464 -2.73 -11.94 8.11
C LEU A 464 -2.30 -11.18 6.86
N THR A 465 -3.28 -10.80 6.03
CA THR A 465 -3.06 -10.00 4.81
C THR A 465 -3.27 -8.52 5.06
N ASN A 466 -2.20 -7.72 5.02
CA ASN A 466 -2.24 -6.27 5.20
C ASN A 466 -1.61 -5.53 3.99
N CYS A 467 -2.34 -4.71 3.22
CA CYS A 467 -3.79 -4.52 3.26
C CYS A 467 -4.56 -5.65 2.54
N THR A 468 -5.85 -5.79 2.84
CA THR A 468 -6.70 -6.70 2.07
C THR A 468 -6.77 -6.27 0.61
N PHE A 469 -7.26 -7.14 -0.27
CA PHE A 469 -7.34 -6.83 -1.70
C PHE A 469 -8.17 -5.57 -1.97
N ASP A 470 -9.24 -5.36 -1.20
CA ASP A 470 -10.15 -4.21 -1.31
C ASP A 470 -9.68 -2.97 -0.54
N GLY A 471 -8.52 -3.03 0.09
CA GLY A 471 -7.86 -1.87 0.70
C GLY A 471 -8.11 -1.67 2.19
N ILE A 472 -8.63 -2.66 2.90
CA ILE A 472 -8.80 -2.56 4.36
C ILE A 472 -7.45 -2.80 5.03
N VAL A 473 -7.03 -1.85 5.87
CA VAL A 473 -5.73 -1.82 6.55
C VAL A 473 -5.92 -2.00 8.05
N TYR A 474 -5.17 -2.91 8.64
CA TYR A 474 -5.18 -3.22 10.07
C TYR A 474 -4.47 -2.16 10.92
N ASP A 475 -4.87 -2.02 12.18
CA ASP A 475 -3.98 -1.47 13.22
C ASP A 475 -2.99 -2.55 13.65
N VAL A 476 -1.91 -2.69 12.87
CA VAL A 476 -0.90 -3.75 13.01
C VAL A 476 -0.27 -3.74 14.39
N GLN A 477 0.05 -2.55 14.93
CA GLN A 477 0.67 -2.44 16.24
C GLN A 477 -0.25 -2.93 17.35
N ARG A 478 -1.53 -2.57 17.30
CA ARG A 478 -2.54 -2.99 18.26
C ARG A 478 -2.77 -4.50 18.21
N VAL A 479 -2.93 -5.06 17.01
CA VAL A 479 -3.08 -6.50 16.83
C VAL A 479 -1.92 -7.26 17.46
N MET A 480 -0.69 -6.86 17.18
CA MET A 480 0.50 -7.50 17.76
C MET A 480 0.55 -7.36 19.28
N GLU A 481 0.32 -6.15 19.82
CA GLU A 481 0.38 -5.90 21.27
C GLU A 481 -0.63 -6.76 22.02
N GLU A 482 -1.92 -6.77 21.60
CA GLU A 482 -2.97 -7.53 22.29
C GLU A 482 -2.81 -9.05 22.13
N CYS A 483 -2.29 -9.53 21.00
CA CYS A 483 -1.95 -10.95 20.84
C CYS A 483 -0.78 -11.36 21.74
N LEU A 484 0.27 -10.51 21.86
CA LEU A 484 1.41 -10.77 22.75
C LEU A 484 1.04 -10.72 24.24
N ALA A 485 -0.05 -10.07 24.60
CA ALA A 485 -0.62 -10.13 25.94
C ALA A 485 -1.13 -11.55 26.30
N ILE A 486 -1.58 -12.32 25.32
CA ILE A 486 -2.08 -13.69 25.49
C ILE A 486 -0.95 -14.71 25.25
N LYS A 487 -0.20 -14.57 24.16
CA LYS A 487 0.92 -15.42 23.74
C LYS A 487 2.19 -14.59 23.53
N PRO A 488 3.04 -14.43 24.54
CA PRO A 488 4.16 -13.47 24.54
C PRO A 488 5.25 -13.69 23.47
N ASP A 489 5.36 -14.88 22.94
CA ASP A 489 6.36 -15.29 21.94
C ASP A 489 5.75 -15.62 20.55
N LEU A 490 4.49 -15.17 20.30
CA LEU A 490 3.81 -15.35 19.02
C LEU A 490 4.60 -14.68 17.89
N VAL A 491 4.80 -15.39 16.80
CA VAL A 491 5.42 -14.87 15.57
C VAL A 491 4.33 -14.34 14.62
N PHE A 492 4.61 -13.21 13.98
CA PHE A 492 3.68 -12.57 13.03
C PHE A 492 4.26 -12.61 11.62
N LEU A 493 3.48 -13.13 10.67
CA LEU A 493 3.71 -12.97 9.24
C LEU A 493 2.62 -12.06 8.66
N TRP A 494 3.02 -10.89 8.19
CA TRP A 494 2.14 -9.96 7.49
C TRP A 494 2.36 -10.10 5.98
N ASP A 495 1.34 -10.56 5.27
CA ASP A 495 1.37 -10.53 3.81
C ASP A 495 1.04 -9.10 3.33
N GLU A 496 2.08 -8.35 3.03
CA GLU A 496 2.02 -6.98 2.49
C GLU A 496 2.27 -6.96 0.97
N ALA A 497 1.92 -8.03 0.25
CA ALA A 497 2.17 -8.15 -1.19
C ALA A 497 1.61 -6.97 -2.01
N TRP A 498 0.56 -6.32 -1.51
CA TRP A 498 -0.07 -5.16 -2.14
C TRP A 498 0.18 -3.85 -1.39
N PHE A 499 1.10 -3.81 -0.41
CA PHE A 499 1.25 -2.68 0.51
C PHE A 499 2.68 -2.17 0.64
N ALA A 500 3.62 -2.60 -0.22
CA ALA A 500 5.03 -2.20 -0.18
C ALA A 500 5.24 -0.67 -0.27
N PHE A 501 4.37 0.05 -0.99
CA PHE A 501 4.42 1.51 -1.13
C PHE A 501 4.13 2.26 0.18
N ALA A 502 3.38 1.66 1.09
CA ALA A 502 2.90 2.30 2.32
C ALA A 502 4.03 2.84 3.21
N ARG A 503 5.21 2.22 3.17
CA ARG A 503 6.41 2.65 3.89
C ARG A 503 6.78 4.09 3.61
N PHE A 504 6.54 4.58 2.39
CA PHE A 504 7.03 5.87 1.89
C PHE A 504 6.04 7.03 2.10
N HIS A 505 4.92 6.79 2.79
CA HIS A 505 3.98 7.84 3.17
C HIS A 505 3.82 7.92 4.70
N PRO A 506 3.90 9.12 5.32
CA PRO A 506 3.95 9.26 6.78
C PRO A 506 2.75 8.65 7.52
N VAL A 507 1.54 8.75 6.95
CA VAL A 507 0.33 8.18 7.56
C VAL A 507 0.28 6.66 7.38
N TYR A 508 0.49 6.17 6.15
CA TYR A 508 0.43 4.73 5.86
C TYR A 508 1.51 3.93 6.60
N ARG A 509 2.68 4.52 6.73
CA ARG A 509 3.83 3.88 7.39
C ARG A 509 3.52 3.39 8.79
N THR A 510 2.68 4.12 9.55
CA THR A 510 2.32 3.76 10.92
C THR A 510 1.64 2.40 11.03
N ARG A 511 1.05 1.92 9.93
CA ARG A 511 0.34 0.63 9.87
C ARG A 511 1.07 -0.45 9.04
N THR A 512 2.33 -0.23 8.65
CA THR A 512 3.15 -1.27 8.06
C THR A 512 3.76 -2.18 9.13
N ALA A 513 4.00 -3.44 8.80
CA ALA A 513 4.50 -4.42 9.73
C ALA A 513 5.84 -4.00 10.37
N MET A 514 6.80 -3.53 9.57
CA MET A 514 8.14 -3.17 10.06
C MET A 514 8.11 -1.93 10.96
N ALA A 515 7.36 -0.89 10.59
CA ALA A 515 7.25 0.32 11.42
C ALA A 515 6.49 0.04 12.72
N SER A 516 5.41 -0.75 12.65
CA SER A 516 4.65 -1.17 13.85
C SER A 516 5.48 -2.05 14.78
N ALA A 517 6.31 -2.95 14.23
CA ALA A 517 7.22 -3.79 15.02
C ALA A 517 8.27 -2.95 15.78
N LYS A 518 8.87 -1.98 15.08
CA LYS A 518 9.81 -1.04 15.69
C LYS A 518 9.14 -0.22 16.79
N ALA A 519 7.99 0.37 16.51
CA ALA A 519 7.24 1.19 17.47
C ALA A 519 6.80 0.38 18.70
N LEU A 520 6.32 -0.86 18.49
CA LEU A 520 5.96 -1.76 19.61
C LEU A 520 7.18 -2.12 20.46
N ARG A 521 8.33 -2.41 19.83
CA ARG A 521 9.57 -2.68 20.55
C ARG A 521 10.02 -1.51 21.41
N GLU A 522 9.98 -0.29 20.86
CA GLU A 522 10.30 0.94 21.58
C GLU A 522 9.34 1.16 22.75
N ARG A 523 8.03 1.00 22.51
CA ARG A 523 6.98 1.10 23.54
C ARG A 523 7.19 0.13 24.70
N LEU A 524 7.52 -1.13 24.45
CA LEU A 524 7.76 -2.13 25.48
C LEU A 524 9.02 -1.84 26.32
N GLN A 525 9.94 -1.02 25.81
CA GLN A 525 11.14 -0.57 26.54
C GLN A 525 10.91 0.70 27.35
N ASP A 526 9.84 1.45 27.01
CA ASP A 526 9.50 2.73 27.64
C ASP A 526 9.18 2.56 29.15
N PRO A 527 9.83 3.32 30.05
CA PRO A 527 9.50 3.33 31.47
C PRO A 527 8.03 3.66 31.77
N ASP A 528 7.43 4.58 31.01
CA ASP A 528 6.04 4.97 31.23
C ASP A 528 5.08 3.84 30.85
N TYR A 529 5.42 3.04 29.84
CA TYR A 529 4.64 1.84 29.50
C TYR A 529 4.71 0.82 30.61
N LYS A 530 5.89 0.58 31.20
CA LYS A 530 6.07 -0.35 32.33
C LYS A 530 5.24 0.06 33.53
N GLN A 531 5.23 1.34 33.88
CA GLN A 531 4.39 1.85 34.98
C GLN A 531 2.89 1.66 34.70
N ARG A 532 2.45 1.93 33.47
CA ARG A 532 1.05 1.69 33.06
C ARG A 532 0.70 0.20 33.08
N TYR A 533 1.63 -0.67 32.70
CA TYR A 533 1.44 -2.11 32.75
C TYR A 533 1.30 -2.63 34.20
N GLU A 534 2.07 -2.14 35.14
CA GLU A 534 1.93 -2.46 36.58
C GLU A 534 0.56 -2.09 37.11
N LYS A 535 0.07 -0.91 36.76
CA LYS A 535 -1.30 -0.48 37.08
C LYS A 535 -2.34 -1.39 36.42
N TYR A 536 -2.18 -1.69 35.15
CA TYR A 536 -3.05 -2.61 34.42
C TYR A 536 -3.14 -3.97 35.10
N LEU A 537 -2.02 -4.55 35.56
CA LEU A 537 -2.02 -5.80 36.31
C LEU A 537 -2.78 -5.71 37.64
N ALA A 538 -2.65 -4.58 38.38
CA ALA A 538 -3.38 -4.35 39.62
C ALA A 538 -4.90 -4.27 39.35
N ASP A 539 -5.31 -3.55 38.29
CA ASP A 539 -6.71 -3.43 37.88
C ASP A 539 -7.28 -4.82 37.46
N GLN A 540 -6.51 -5.61 36.70
CA GLN A 540 -6.90 -6.98 36.33
C GLN A 540 -7.05 -7.91 37.53
N ALA A 541 -6.16 -7.82 38.50
CA ALA A 541 -6.23 -8.62 39.74
C ALA A 541 -7.46 -8.29 40.58
N ALA A 542 -7.85 -7.01 40.61
CA ALA A 542 -9.04 -6.55 41.32
C ALA A 542 -10.35 -6.96 40.62
N ASP A 543 -10.39 -6.83 39.31
CA ASP A 543 -11.60 -7.01 38.46
C ASP A 543 -11.87 -8.47 38.10
N LYS A 544 -10.81 -9.30 38.03
CA LYS A 544 -10.85 -10.72 37.61
C LYS A 544 -11.74 -10.95 36.40
N PRO A 545 -11.40 -10.34 35.25
CA PRO A 545 -12.25 -10.40 34.07
C PRO A 545 -12.38 -11.84 33.55
N SER A 546 -13.55 -12.19 33.06
CA SER A 546 -13.75 -13.41 32.31
C SER A 546 -13.07 -13.36 30.94
N ASP A 547 -12.92 -14.51 30.28
CA ASP A 547 -12.39 -14.54 28.90
C ASP A 547 -13.26 -13.67 27.95
N ASP A 548 -14.59 -13.64 28.14
CA ASP A 548 -15.48 -12.80 27.34
C ASP A 548 -15.22 -11.29 27.56
N ASP A 549 -14.92 -10.90 28.81
CA ASP A 549 -14.51 -9.51 29.09
C ASP A 549 -13.19 -9.16 28.39
N LEU A 550 -12.25 -10.11 28.30
CA LEU A 550 -10.97 -9.90 27.62
C LEU A 550 -11.11 -9.69 26.10
N LEU A 551 -12.17 -10.22 25.49
CA LEU A 551 -12.44 -10.04 24.07
C LEU A 551 -12.63 -8.55 23.71
N ASP A 552 -13.33 -7.79 24.56
CA ASP A 552 -13.68 -6.40 24.28
C ASP A 552 -12.73 -5.39 24.95
N ARG A 553 -11.97 -5.81 25.97
CA ARG A 553 -10.99 -4.95 26.65
C ARG A 553 -9.71 -4.76 25.84
N ARG A 554 -9.08 -3.61 25.95
CA ARG A 554 -7.72 -3.37 25.49
C ARG A 554 -6.76 -4.16 26.35
N LEU A 555 -5.96 -5.04 25.74
CA LEU A 555 -4.93 -5.82 26.44
C LEU A 555 -3.57 -5.13 26.31
N MET A 556 -2.74 -5.28 27.33
CA MET A 556 -1.36 -4.80 27.33
C MET A 556 -0.39 -5.99 27.40
N ALA A 557 0.61 -5.99 26.53
CA ALA A 557 1.64 -7.02 26.53
C ALA A 557 2.60 -6.85 27.71
N ASP A 558 3.03 -7.95 28.30
CA ASP A 558 4.05 -7.97 29.37
C ASP A 558 5.40 -7.48 28.81
N PRO A 559 5.92 -6.31 29.22
CA PRO A 559 7.16 -5.76 28.69
C PRO A 559 8.40 -6.59 28.98
N ALA A 560 8.35 -7.47 29.99
CA ALA A 560 9.46 -8.36 30.34
C ALA A 560 9.46 -9.66 29.52
N ARG A 561 8.28 -10.14 29.12
CA ARG A 561 8.09 -11.43 28.44
C ARG A 561 7.86 -11.33 26.95
N ALA A 562 7.20 -10.26 26.49
CA ALA A 562 6.83 -10.09 25.09
C ALA A 562 8.06 -10.03 24.17
N ARG A 563 8.02 -10.82 23.10
CA ARG A 563 9.05 -10.89 22.07
C ARG A 563 8.49 -10.40 20.75
N VAL A 564 9.02 -9.31 20.23
CA VAL A 564 8.58 -8.76 18.95
C VAL A 564 9.29 -9.53 17.82
N ARG A 565 8.54 -10.40 17.15
CA ARG A 565 9.00 -11.32 16.11
C ARG A 565 8.11 -11.21 14.89
N VAL A 566 8.52 -10.36 13.92
CA VAL A 566 7.67 -9.92 12.81
C VAL A 566 8.37 -10.13 11.48
N TYR A 567 7.64 -10.70 10.55
CA TYR A 567 8.03 -10.90 9.15
C TYR A 567 7.00 -10.23 8.24
N ALA A 568 7.47 -9.62 7.17
CA ALA A 568 6.60 -9.08 6.12
C ALA A 568 7.06 -9.56 4.76
N SER A 569 6.12 -10.03 3.95
CA SER A 569 6.36 -10.41 2.56
C SER A 569 5.77 -9.36 1.63
N GLN A 570 6.59 -8.79 0.74
CA GLN A 570 6.18 -7.69 -0.14
C GLN A 570 6.46 -8.02 -1.60
N SER A 571 5.47 -7.85 -2.49
CA SER A 571 5.67 -7.90 -3.94
C SER A 571 6.07 -6.51 -4.45
N THR A 572 7.37 -6.28 -4.59
CA THR A 572 7.88 -5.00 -5.12
C THR A 572 7.31 -4.74 -6.52
N HIS A 573 7.22 -5.77 -7.37
CA HIS A 573 6.71 -5.68 -8.74
C HIS A 573 5.20 -5.34 -8.87
N LYS A 574 4.42 -5.36 -7.78
CA LYS A 574 2.98 -5.06 -7.83
C LYS A 574 2.67 -3.58 -7.57
N THR A 575 3.41 -2.96 -6.67
CA THR A 575 3.11 -1.61 -6.19
C THR A 575 4.27 -0.62 -6.32
N LEU A 576 5.48 -1.12 -6.58
CA LEU A 576 6.70 -0.35 -6.78
C LEU A 576 7.41 -0.84 -8.06
N THR A 577 8.52 -0.21 -8.40
CA THR A 577 9.27 -0.56 -9.62
C THR A 577 10.14 -1.80 -9.40
N ALA A 578 9.76 -2.88 -10.03
CA ALA A 578 10.59 -4.07 -10.20
C ALA A 578 10.05 -4.91 -11.38
N LEU A 579 10.87 -5.77 -11.97
CA LEU A 579 10.43 -6.79 -12.92
C LEU A 579 9.51 -7.79 -12.20
N ARG A 580 8.58 -8.39 -12.95
CA ARG A 580 7.66 -9.41 -12.40
C ARG A 580 8.42 -10.47 -11.63
N GLN A 581 7.80 -11.01 -10.56
CA GLN A 581 8.37 -11.94 -9.58
C GLN A 581 9.34 -11.28 -8.58
N GLY A 582 9.83 -10.07 -8.81
CA GLY A 582 10.65 -9.34 -7.83
C GLY A 582 9.89 -9.05 -6.53
N SER A 583 10.35 -9.63 -5.43
CA SER A 583 9.73 -9.54 -4.11
C SER A 583 10.79 -9.47 -3.01
N MET A 584 10.38 -9.10 -1.81
CA MET A 584 11.26 -9.02 -0.64
C MET A 584 10.60 -9.64 0.59
N ILE A 585 11.42 -10.23 1.45
CA ILE A 585 11.07 -10.60 2.82
C ILE A 585 11.78 -9.62 3.74
N HIS A 586 11.00 -8.92 4.56
CA HIS A 586 11.52 -8.03 5.59
C HIS A 586 11.38 -8.68 6.96
N VAL A 587 12.42 -8.59 7.77
CA VAL A 587 12.50 -9.24 9.08
C VAL A 587 12.74 -8.21 10.17
N PHE A 588 11.92 -8.24 11.20
CA PHE A 588 12.12 -7.57 12.48
C PHE A 588 11.87 -8.57 13.62
N ASP A 589 12.80 -9.49 13.84
CA ASP A 589 12.68 -10.53 14.86
C ASP A 589 13.81 -10.38 15.87
N GLN A 590 13.46 -10.31 17.16
CA GLN A 590 14.43 -10.21 18.25
C GLN A 590 15.25 -11.49 18.45
N ASP A 591 14.74 -12.62 18.04
CA ASP A 591 15.34 -13.93 18.20
C ASP A 591 15.94 -14.47 16.88
N PHE A 592 15.98 -13.65 15.81
CA PHE A 592 16.40 -14.09 14.47
C PHE A 592 17.78 -14.75 14.47
N ASP A 593 18.80 -14.00 14.87
CA ASP A 593 20.20 -14.45 14.81
C ASP A 593 20.48 -15.70 15.65
N GLN A 594 19.75 -15.87 16.77
CA GLN A 594 20.01 -16.96 17.72
C GLN A 594 19.18 -18.22 17.45
N LYS A 595 17.99 -18.08 16.86
CA LYS A 595 17.02 -19.19 16.76
C LYS A 595 16.53 -19.48 15.35
N VAL A 596 16.63 -18.51 14.43
CA VAL A 596 15.90 -18.58 13.16
C VAL A 596 16.85 -18.50 11.95
N ALA A 597 18.00 -17.87 12.07
CA ALA A 597 18.91 -17.61 10.93
C ALA A 597 19.23 -18.88 10.14
N GLU A 598 19.57 -19.99 10.84
CA GLU A 598 19.89 -21.27 10.19
C GLU A 598 18.66 -21.94 9.54
N PRO A 599 17.52 -22.17 10.23
CA PRO A 599 16.31 -22.69 9.60
C PRO A 599 15.79 -21.79 8.46
N PHE A 600 15.95 -20.48 8.58
CA PHE A 600 15.55 -19.54 7.53
C PHE A 600 16.43 -19.70 6.29
N HIS A 601 17.74 -19.84 6.48
CA HIS A 601 18.68 -20.08 5.39
C HIS A 601 18.37 -21.39 4.66
N GLU A 602 18.14 -22.49 5.38
CA GLU A 602 17.75 -23.78 4.80
C GLU A 602 16.43 -23.69 4.02
N SER A 603 15.43 -23.03 4.58
CA SER A 603 14.16 -22.80 3.89
C SER A 603 14.33 -21.91 2.64
N TYR A 604 15.18 -20.89 2.74
CA TYR A 604 15.48 -20.01 1.62
C TYR A 604 16.17 -20.78 0.48
N MET A 605 17.14 -21.64 0.81
CA MET A 605 17.80 -22.53 -0.15
C MET A 605 16.81 -23.51 -0.79
N ALA A 606 15.92 -24.10 -0.01
CA ALA A 606 14.95 -25.09 -0.50
C ALA A 606 13.95 -24.49 -1.54
N HIS A 607 13.66 -23.21 -1.43
CA HIS A 607 12.68 -22.52 -2.28
C HIS A 607 13.29 -21.59 -3.34
N THR A 608 14.60 -21.43 -3.37
CA THR A 608 15.28 -20.51 -4.30
C THR A 608 16.16 -21.28 -5.25
N SER A 609 16.08 -20.96 -6.54
CA SER A 609 16.97 -21.54 -7.55
C SER A 609 18.41 -21.12 -7.30
N THR A 610 19.34 -22.05 -7.55
CA THR A 610 20.80 -21.77 -7.58
C THR A 610 21.19 -20.88 -8.76
N SER A 611 20.27 -20.68 -9.72
CA SER A 611 20.43 -19.81 -10.89
C SER A 611 19.34 -18.75 -10.92
N PRO A 612 19.35 -17.78 -9.99
CA PRO A 612 18.32 -16.76 -9.93
C PRO A 612 18.43 -15.82 -11.13
N ASN A 613 17.32 -15.25 -11.56
CA ASN A 613 17.31 -14.25 -12.63
C ASN A 613 17.95 -12.94 -12.14
N TYR A 614 19.10 -12.59 -12.68
CA TYR A 614 19.87 -11.41 -12.26
C TYR A 614 19.23 -10.10 -12.68
N GLN A 615 18.45 -10.06 -13.75
CA GLN A 615 17.69 -8.88 -14.17
C GLN A 615 16.59 -8.54 -13.14
N ILE A 616 15.94 -9.55 -12.53
CA ILE A 616 14.99 -9.35 -11.43
C ILE A 616 15.72 -8.78 -10.21
N LEU A 617 16.87 -9.35 -9.82
CA LEU A 617 17.66 -8.86 -8.69
C LEU A 617 18.12 -7.40 -8.90
N ALA A 618 18.61 -7.09 -10.09
CA ALA A 618 19.01 -5.72 -10.46
C ALA A 618 17.82 -4.77 -10.43
N SER A 619 16.63 -5.21 -10.86
CA SER A 619 15.43 -4.39 -10.80
C SER A 619 14.96 -4.10 -9.36
N LEU A 620 15.17 -5.04 -8.43
CA LEU A 620 14.90 -4.81 -7.00
C LEU A 620 15.84 -3.77 -6.40
N ASP A 621 17.12 -3.80 -6.75
CA ASP A 621 18.12 -2.81 -6.32
C ASP A 621 17.81 -1.41 -6.87
N LEU A 622 17.42 -1.32 -8.16
CA LEU A 622 16.98 -0.06 -8.79
C LEU A 622 15.67 0.47 -8.18
N GLY A 623 14.69 -0.40 -7.96
CA GLY A 623 13.42 -0.02 -7.32
C GLY A 623 13.62 0.46 -5.88
N ARG A 624 14.54 -0.15 -5.13
CA ARG A 624 14.94 0.34 -3.81
C ARG A 624 15.53 1.76 -3.90
N ARG A 625 16.43 2.02 -4.85
CA ARG A 625 17.00 3.37 -5.07
C ARG A 625 15.91 4.38 -5.36
N GLN A 626 15.01 4.07 -6.27
CA GLN A 626 13.91 4.97 -6.64
C GLN A 626 13.09 5.37 -5.41
N VAL A 627 12.63 4.42 -4.60
CA VAL A 627 11.80 4.76 -3.44
C VAL A 627 12.58 5.40 -2.28
N ALA A 628 13.88 5.17 -2.18
CA ALA A 628 14.73 5.84 -1.20
C ALA A 628 14.91 7.34 -1.49
N LEU A 629 14.73 7.77 -2.73
CA LEU A 629 14.91 9.16 -3.17
C LEU A 629 13.60 9.85 -3.55
N GLU A 630 12.66 9.11 -4.18
CA GLU A 630 11.42 9.65 -4.75
C GLU A 630 10.16 9.05 -4.13
N GLY A 631 10.29 8.07 -3.21
CA GLY A 631 9.15 7.29 -2.71
C GLY A 631 8.04 8.14 -2.10
N ALA A 632 8.38 9.19 -1.35
CA ALA A 632 7.39 10.08 -0.74
C ALA A 632 6.55 10.83 -1.80
N GLU A 633 7.19 11.31 -2.88
CA GLU A 633 6.52 11.97 -4.00
C GLU A 633 5.61 11.00 -4.78
N LEU A 634 6.17 9.87 -5.18
CA LEU A 634 5.47 8.87 -6.00
C LEU A 634 4.20 8.36 -5.30
N VAL A 635 4.30 8.05 -4.00
CA VAL A 635 3.16 7.57 -3.22
C VAL A 635 2.14 8.68 -2.97
N GLN A 636 2.59 9.90 -2.72
CA GLN A 636 1.69 11.04 -2.59
C GLN A 636 0.88 11.24 -3.88
N ARG A 637 1.51 11.22 -5.05
CA ARG A 637 0.85 11.30 -6.36
C ARG A 637 -0.15 10.16 -6.60
N GLN A 638 0.21 8.94 -6.24
CA GLN A 638 -0.68 7.79 -6.32
C GLN A 638 -1.98 8.02 -5.55
N ILE A 639 -1.88 8.51 -4.30
CA ILE A 639 -3.04 8.79 -3.44
C ILE A 639 -3.89 9.92 -4.03
N GLU A 640 -3.25 10.98 -4.51
CA GLU A 640 -3.93 12.11 -5.13
C GLU A 640 -4.75 11.72 -6.36
N ASN A 641 -4.14 10.93 -7.25
CA ASN A 641 -4.82 10.39 -8.43
C ASN A 641 -6.04 9.53 -8.04
N ALA A 642 -5.91 8.73 -6.98
CA ALA A 642 -7.02 7.95 -6.45
C ALA A 642 -8.15 8.83 -5.94
N MET A 643 -7.82 9.90 -5.20
CA MET A 643 -8.82 10.82 -4.66
C MET A 643 -9.52 11.61 -5.77
N GLN A 644 -8.78 12.03 -6.80
CA GLN A 644 -9.37 12.69 -7.97
C GLN A 644 -10.34 11.77 -8.72
N LEU A 645 -9.96 10.50 -8.92
CA LEU A 645 -10.83 9.53 -9.55
C LEU A 645 -12.12 9.31 -8.76
N ARG A 646 -12.02 9.14 -7.44
CA ARG A 646 -13.19 9.01 -6.56
C ARG A 646 -14.10 10.24 -6.62
N ASP A 647 -13.52 11.44 -6.54
CA ASP A 647 -14.30 12.69 -6.59
C ASP A 647 -14.95 12.89 -7.97
N ALA A 648 -14.25 12.56 -9.05
CA ALA A 648 -14.78 12.64 -10.39
C ALA A 648 -15.98 11.71 -10.60
N ILE A 649 -15.92 10.47 -10.09
CA ILE A 649 -17.03 9.52 -10.22
C ILE A 649 -18.20 9.91 -9.33
N ASP A 650 -17.99 10.16 -8.06
CA ASP A 650 -19.04 10.38 -7.07
C ASP A 650 -19.80 11.70 -7.28
N ASN A 651 -19.13 12.73 -7.82
CA ASN A 651 -19.73 14.05 -8.05
C ASN A 651 -20.25 14.25 -9.49
N HIS A 652 -19.99 13.31 -10.44
CA HIS A 652 -20.48 13.43 -11.79
C HIS A 652 -21.98 13.06 -11.85
N PRO A 653 -22.87 13.95 -12.36
CA PRO A 653 -24.32 13.73 -12.29
C PRO A 653 -24.80 12.44 -12.98
N LEU A 654 -24.15 12.06 -14.09
CA LEU A 654 -24.50 10.86 -14.83
C LEU A 654 -23.89 9.60 -14.18
N LEU A 655 -22.61 9.65 -13.79
CA LEU A 655 -21.95 8.48 -13.21
C LEU A 655 -22.60 8.07 -11.88
N SER A 656 -22.90 9.03 -11.02
CA SER A 656 -23.55 8.78 -9.72
C SER A 656 -24.95 8.13 -9.81
N LYS A 657 -25.58 8.17 -10.99
CA LYS A 657 -26.85 7.47 -11.27
C LYS A 657 -26.64 5.95 -11.32
N TYR A 658 -25.53 5.48 -11.89
CA TYR A 658 -25.28 4.07 -12.18
C TYR A 658 -24.17 3.45 -11.33
N MET A 659 -23.24 4.25 -10.84
CA MET A 659 -22.00 3.80 -10.20
C MET A 659 -21.70 4.66 -8.98
N ASN A 660 -21.05 4.08 -7.98
CA ASN A 660 -20.51 4.85 -6.84
C ASN A 660 -19.27 4.16 -6.27
N CYS A 661 -18.31 4.96 -5.82
CA CYS A 661 -17.13 4.43 -5.13
C CYS A 661 -17.51 3.97 -3.71
N LEU A 662 -17.15 2.74 -3.36
CA LEU A 662 -17.30 2.26 -2.00
C LEU A 662 -16.27 2.96 -1.10
N GLY A 663 -16.77 3.66 -0.10
CA GLY A 663 -15.98 4.38 0.90
C GLY A 663 -15.83 3.59 2.20
N THR A 664 -15.22 4.25 3.19
CA THR A 664 -14.98 3.66 4.52
C THR A 664 -16.25 3.13 5.19
N ALA A 665 -17.35 3.90 5.14
CA ALA A 665 -18.62 3.49 5.73
C ALA A 665 -19.25 2.26 5.06
N HIS A 666 -18.95 2.02 3.78
CA HIS A 666 -19.45 0.86 3.05
C HIS A 666 -18.68 -0.44 3.34
N LEU A 667 -17.35 -0.31 3.50
CA LEU A 667 -16.45 -1.45 3.61
C LEU A 667 -16.04 -1.79 5.05
N ILE A 668 -16.21 -0.85 5.99
CA ILE A 668 -15.82 -1.03 7.39
C ILE A 668 -17.02 -0.73 8.29
N PRO A 669 -17.57 -1.74 8.99
CA PRO A 669 -18.66 -1.54 9.96
C PRO A 669 -18.32 -0.52 11.06
N GLU A 670 -19.33 0.24 11.52
CA GLU A 670 -19.16 1.31 12.51
C GLU A 670 -18.46 0.85 13.79
N ARG A 671 -18.76 -0.38 14.25
CA ARG A 671 -18.13 -0.96 15.45
C ARG A 671 -16.60 -1.05 15.40
N PHE A 672 -16.00 -1.01 14.21
CA PHE A 672 -14.55 -1.04 14.00
C PHE A 672 -13.96 0.35 13.72
N ARG A 673 -14.80 1.40 13.77
CA ARG A 673 -14.44 2.79 13.53
C ARG A 673 -14.86 3.68 14.68
N PRO A 674 -14.22 3.57 15.87
CA PRO A 674 -14.59 4.34 17.04
C PRO A 674 -14.52 5.87 16.84
N THR A 675 -13.76 6.37 15.87
CA THR A 675 -13.73 7.80 15.54
C THR A 675 -15.03 8.28 14.87
N ALA A 676 -15.85 7.38 14.35
CA ALA A 676 -17.05 7.67 13.57
C ALA A 676 -16.81 8.60 12.35
N ILE A 677 -15.57 8.66 11.85
CA ILE A 677 -15.22 9.47 10.67
C ILE A 677 -15.58 8.68 9.41
N ASP A 678 -16.70 9.00 8.79
CA ASP A 678 -17.18 8.25 7.60
C ASP A 678 -16.37 8.51 6.34
N GLN A 679 -15.81 9.70 6.20
CA GLN A 679 -15.01 10.08 5.05
C GLN A 679 -13.70 10.76 5.50
N PRO A 680 -12.79 10.03 6.17
CA PRO A 680 -11.55 10.62 6.68
C PRO A 680 -10.71 11.27 5.57
N LEU A 681 -10.77 10.73 4.37
CA LEU A 681 -10.04 11.19 3.21
C LEU A 681 -10.52 12.55 2.67
N ARG A 682 -11.83 12.82 2.75
CA ARG A 682 -12.43 14.09 2.29
C ARG A 682 -12.38 15.17 3.37
N SER A 683 -12.30 14.78 4.64
CA SER A 683 -12.38 15.70 5.79
C SER A 683 -11.04 16.29 6.21
N GLY A 684 -9.94 15.88 5.61
CA GLY A 684 -8.63 16.45 5.85
C GLY A 684 -7.58 15.49 6.41
N LEU A 685 -6.31 15.84 6.27
CA LEU A 685 -5.20 15.01 6.74
C LEU A 685 -5.28 14.75 8.26
N ARG A 686 -5.69 15.76 9.04
CA ARG A 686 -5.87 15.60 10.49
C ARG A 686 -6.92 14.53 10.83
N ASN A 687 -8.07 14.56 10.16
CA ASN A 687 -9.12 13.57 10.37
C ASN A 687 -8.70 12.19 9.84
N MET A 688 -7.95 12.15 8.74
CA MET A 688 -7.34 10.91 8.28
C MET A 688 -6.38 10.35 9.32
N MET A 689 -5.47 11.16 9.84
CA MET A 689 -4.54 10.75 10.90
C MET A 689 -5.29 10.26 12.14
N ALA A 690 -6.33 10.98 12.59
CA ALA A 690 -7.13 10.56 13.73
C ALA A 690 -7.80 9.19 13.52
N ALA A 691 -8.35 8.93 12.33
CA ALA A 691 -8.89 7.61 12.00
C ALA A 691 -7.79 6.53 11.98
N TRP A 692 -6.63 6.84 11.38
CA TRP A 692 -5.51 5.91 11.29
C TRP A 692 -4.86 5.61 12.65
N ASP A 693 -4.95 6.53 13.61
CA ASP A 693 -4.40 6.34 14.95
C ASP A 693 -5.35 5.56 15.89
N HIS A 694 -6.67 5.59 15.64
CA HIS A 694 -7.65 5.11 16.60
C HIS A 694 -8.59 4.02 16.11
N ASP A 695 -8.88 3.97 14.79
CA ASP A 695 -9.80 2.96 14.24
C ASP A 695 -9.10 1.61 14.09
N GLU A 696 -9.83 0.53 14.34
CA GLU A 696 -9.32 -0.83 14.18
C GLU A 696 -8.95 -1.10 12.72
N PHE A 697 -9.83 -0.68 11.81
CA PHE A 697 -9.57 -0.74 10.38
C PHE A 697 -9.71 0.63 9.74
N VAL A 698 -8.92 0.86 8.70
CA VAL A 698 -9.01 2.03 7.83
C VAL A 698 -8.97 1.61 6.36
N LEU A 699 -9.37 2.49 5.45
CA LEU A 699 -9.40 2.21 4.02
C LEU A 699 -8.23 2.89 3.32
N ASP A 700 -7.50 2.12 2.49
CA ASP A 700 -6.54 2.64 1.53
C ASP A 700 -7.28 3.27 0.34
N PRO A 701 -7.19 4.59 0.12
CA PRO A 701 -7.89 5.26 -0.97
C PRO A 701 -7.42 4.85 -2.37
N SER A 702 -6.21 4.30 -2.52
CA SER A 702 -5.68 3.84 -3.79
C SER A 702 -6.38 2.56 -4.32
N ARG A 703 -7.22 1.93 -3.49
CA ARG A 703 -8.11 0.82 -3.82
C ARG A 703 -9.51 1.36 -4.05
N ILE A 704 -9.92 1.43 -5.30
CA ILE A 704 -11.18 2.08 -5.70
C ILE A 704 -12.16 1.00 -6.13
N THR A 705 -12.87 0.43 -5.16
CA THR A 705 -13.97 -0.49 -5.42
C THR A 705 -15.16 0.31 -5.91
N LEU A 706 -15.54 0.11 -7.16
CA LEU A 706 -16.67 0.76 -7.81
C LEU A 706 -17.86 -0.19 -7.83
N SER A 707 -18.93 0.16 -7.12
CA SER A 707 -20.20 -0.53 -7.22
C SER A 707 -20.84 -0.20 -8.56
N ILE A 708 -21.20 -1.24 -9.33
CA ILE A 708 -21.74 -1.15 -10.69
C ILE A 708 -23.09 -1.82 -10.83
N GLY A 709 -23.66 -2.41 -9.79
CA GLY A 709 -24.89 -3.20 -9.86
C GLY A 709 -26.09 -2.45 -10.48
N ARG A 710 -26.12 -1.11 -10.43
CA ARG A 710 -27.16 -0.30 -11.08
C ARG A 710 -27.04 -0.23 -12.59
N THR A 711 -25.90 -0.67 -13.16
CA THR A 711 -25.73 -0.78 -14.61
C THR A 711 -26.43 -1.99 -15.21
N GLY A 712 -26.89 -2.95 -14.37
CA GLY A 712 -27.43 -4.22 -14.80
C GLY A 712 -26.38 -5.25 -15.24
N TYR A 713 -25.09 -4.86 -15.31
CA TYR A 713 -23.96 -5.76 -15.61
C TYR A 713 -23.37 -6.34 -14.33
N ASP A 714 -23.03 -7.62 -14.35
CA ASP A 714 -22.17 -8.22 -13.34
C ASP A 714 -20.71 -7.77 -13.54
N GLY A 715 -19.86 -8.02 -12.50
CA GLY A 715 -18.49 -7.52 -12.52
C GLY A 715 -17.62 -8.06 -13.65
N ASP A 716 -17.78 -9.34 -14.03
CA ASP A 716 -16.97 -9.97 -15.08
C ASP A 716 -17.38 -9.50 -16.47
N THR A 717 -18.68 -9.38 -16.71
CA THR A 717 -19.23 -8.80 -17.95
C THR A 717 -18.78 -7.35 -18.10
N PHE A 718 -18.90 -6.54 -17.05
CA PHE A 718 -18.45 -5.15 -17.08
C PHE A 718 -16.94 -5.04 -17.36
N LYS A 719 -16.11 -5.85 -16.71
CA LYS A 719 -14.66 -5.90 -16.93
C LYS A 719 -14.32 -6.26 -18.37
N ARG A 720 -14.90 -7.34 -18.88
CA ARG A 720 -14.58 -7.85 -20.21
C ARG A 720 -15.14 -6.96 -21.31
N GLU A 721 -16.46 -6.78 -21.33
CA GLU A 721 -17.16 -6.17 -22.47
C GLU A 721 -17.12 -4.64 -22.43
N GLN A 722 -17.29 -4.03 -21.25
CA GLN A 722 -17.36 -2.57 -21.13
C GLN A 722 -16.00 -1.91 -20.97
N LEU A 723 -14.99 -2.62 -20.44
CA LEU A 723 -13.66 -2.02 -20.20
C LEU A 723 -12.59 -2.59 -21.13
N MET A 724 -12.37 -3.92 -21.15
CA MET A 724 -11.23 -4.53 -21.83
C MET A 724 -11.41 -4.55 -23.34
N ASP A 725 -12.50 -5.15 -23.85
CA ASP A 725 -12.70 -5.38 -25.28
C ASP A 725 -12.90 -4.05 -26.04
N ARG A 726 -13.54 -3.06 -25.43
CA ARG A 726 -13.84 -1.78 -26.07
C ARG A 726 -12.76 -0.71 -25.93
N TYR A 727 -12.11 -0.66 -24.77
CA TYR A 727 -11.20 0.45 -24.40
C TYR A 727 -9.81 -0.01 -23.96
N GLY A 728 -9.53 -1.31 -23.91
CA GLY A 728 -8.24 -1.84 -23.49
C GLY A 728 -7.91 -1.62 -22.00
N ILE A 729 -8.90 -1.31 -21.15
CA ILE A 729 -8.69 -1.08 -19.71
C ILE A 729 -8.63 -2.42 -19.00
N GLN A 730 -7.49 -2.66 -18.32
CA GLN A 730 -7.23 -3.88 -17.56
C GLN A 730 -7.42 -3.64 -16.08
N ILE A 731 -8.17 -4.52 -15.42
CA ILE A 731 -8.36 -4.55 -13.96
C ILE A 731 -8.11 -5.94 -13.40
N ASN A 732 -7.78 -6.03 -12.11
CA ASN A 732 -7.36 -7.29 -11.50
C ASN A 732 -8.50 -8.06 -10.81
N LYS A 733 -9.49 -7.36 -10.27
CA LYS A 733 -10.54 -7.99 -9.44
C LYS A 733 -11.92 -7.48 -9.83
N THR A 734 -12.85 -8.41 -9.80
CA THR A 734 -14.30 -8.19 -9.87
C THR A 734 -14.97 -8.88 -8.69
N SER A 735 -16.16 -8.45 -8.37
CA SER A 735 -17.13 -9.22 -7.59
C SER A 735 -18.44 -9.26 -8.38
N ARG A 736 -19.46 -9.87 -7.82
CA ARG A 736 -20.78 -9.97 -8.47
C ARG A 736 -21.30 -8.60 -8.96
N ASN A 737 -21.14 -7.54 -8.18
CA ASN A 737 -21.70 -6.21 -8.45
C ASN A 737 -20.69 -5.08 -8.31
N SER A 738 -19.40 -5.39 -8.32
CA SER A 738 -18.35 -4.38 -8.23
C SER A 738 -17.12 -4.74 -9.05
N VAL A 739 -16.36 -3.70 -9.40
CA VAL A 739 -15.03 -3.81 -10.03
C VAL A 739 -14.02 -3.01 -9.22
N LEU A 740 -12.78 -3.46 -9.18
CA LEU A 740 -11.72 -2.81 -8.42
C LEU A 740 -10.68 -2.17 -9.34
N PHE A 741 -10.59 -0.84 -9.29
CA PHE A 741 -9.49 -0.07 -9.86
C PHE A 741 -8.41 0.16 -8.81
N MET A 742 -7.16 0.21 -9.26
CA MET A 742 -6.01 0.50 -8.41
C MET A 742 -5.16 1.59 -9.04
N THR A 743 -4.87 2.64 -8.28
CA THR A 743 -3.79 3.55 -8.65
C THR A 743 -2.47 3.04 -8.08
N ASN A 744 -1.38 3.30 -8.79
CA ASN A 744 -0.03 2.96 -8.40
C ASN A 744 0.93 4.11 -8.76
N ILE A 745 2.20 3.96 -8.44
CA ILE A 745 3.21 5.00 -8.69
C ILE A 745 3.38 5.37 -10.18
N GLY A 746 2.92 4.54 -11.10
CA GLY A 746 2.92 4.81 -12.54
C GLY A 746 1.60 5.41 -13.08
N THR A 747 0.58 5.57 -12.23
CA THR A 747 -0.70 6.16 -12.65
C THR A 747 -0.55 7.66 -12.86
N THR A 748 -0.94 8.15 -14.03
CA THR A 748 -0.89 9.57 -14.39
C THR A 748 -2.27 10.22 -14.32
N ARG A 749 -2.32 11.55 -14.29
CA ARG A 749 -3.58 12.31 -14.43
C ARG A 749 -4.31 12.00 -15.75
N SER A 750 -3.55 11.83 -16.84
CA SER A 750 -4.12 11.44 -18.12
C SER A 750 -4.80 10.07 -18.06
N SER A 751 -4.21 9.11 -17.33
CA SER A 751 -4.82 7.80 -17.09
C SER A 751 -6.15 7.93 -16.32
N VAL A 752 -6.19 8.80 -15.31
CA VAL A 752 -7.43 9.09 -14.54
C VAL A 752 -8.48 9.74 -15.43
N ALA A 753 -8.10 10.76 -16.20
CA ALA A 753 -9.02 11.45 -17.10
C ALA A 753 -9.62 10.48 -18.15
N PHE A 754 -8.77 9.63 -18.75
CA PHE A 754 -9.21 8.62 -19.72
C PHE A 754 -10.19 7.62 -19.08
N LEU A 755 -9.92 7.12 -17.89
CA LEU A 755 -10.86 6.21 -17.21
C LEU A 755 -12.20 6.89 -16.92
N VAL A 756 -12.20 8.15 -16.46
CA VAL A 756 -13.46 8.91 -16.24
C VAL A 756 -14.23 9.09 -17.55
N GLU A 757 -13.54 9.43 -18.65
CA GLU A 757 -14.15 9.55 -19.99
C GLU A 757 -14.80 8.24 -20.42
N VAL A 758 -14.11 7.11 -20.25
CA VAL A 758 -14.67 5.78 -20.58
C VAL A 758 -15.90 5.48 -19.74
N LEU A 759 -15.86 5.72 -18.43
CA LEU A 759 -17.02 5.49 -17.56
C LEU A 759 -18.22 6.39 -17.95
N VAL A 760 -17.97 7.64 -18.37
CA VAL A 760 -19.00 8.56 -18.86
C VAL A 760 -19.60 8.05 -20.18
N ASN A 761 -18.77 7.52 -21.09
CA ASN A 761 -19.26 6.95 -22.36
C ASN A 761 -20.15 5.73 -22.10
N VAL A 762 -19.71 4.81 -21.25
CA VAL A 762 -20.53 3.63 -20.84
C VAL A 762 -21.86 4.08 -20.22
N ALA A 763 -21.84 5.09 -19.35
CA ALA A 763 -23.07 5.58 -18.72
C ALA A 763 -24.00 6.31 -19.68
N ASN A 764 -23.48 7.05 -20.68
CA ASN A 764 -24.27 7.69 -21.72
C ASN A 764 -24.96 6.65 -22.61
N GLU A 765 -24.24 5.65 -23.08
CA GLU A 765 -24.78 4.56 -23.89
C GLU A 765 -25.87 3.83 -23.12
N LEU A 766 -25.62 3.50 -21.85
CA LEU A 766 -26.63 2.86 -21.02
C LEU A 766 -27.89 3.73 -20.85
N ASP A 767 -27.74 5.05 -20.67
CA ASP A 767 -28.88 5.97 -20.58
C ASP A 767 -29.69 6.02 -21.90
N GLN A 768 -29.01 5.96 -23.05
CA GLN A 768 -29.63 5.87 -24.35
C GLN A 768 -30.34 4.52 -24.54
N ASP A 769 -29.66 3.41 -24.30
CA ASP A 769 -30.21 2.06 -24.40
C ASP A 769 -31.50 1.94 -23.58
N ILE A 770 -31.48 2.39 -22.32
CA ILE A 770 -32.65 2.35 -21.43
C ILE A 770 -33.80 3.19 -21.99
N SER A 771 -33.52 4.30 -22.66
CA SER A 771 -34.53 5.15 -23.27
C SER A 771 -35.20 4.51 -24.51
N GLU A 772 -34.46 3.62 -25.19
CA GLU A 772 -34.89 2.94 -26.45
C GLU A 772 -35.47 1.53 -26.19
N MET A 773 -35.32 0.98 -24.94
CA MET A 773 -35.80 -0.34 -24.56
C MET A 773 -37.30 -0.50 -24.72
N SER A 774 -37.72 -1.62 -25.27
CA SER A 774 -39.09 -2.11 -25.16
C SER A 774 -39.49 -2.44 -23.72
N LEU A 775 -40.77 -2.58 -23.43
CA LEU A 775 -41.26 -2.90 -22.09
C LEU A 775 -40.62 -4.21 -21.53
N GLY A 776 -40.51 -5.25 -22.38
CA GLY A 776 -39.94 -6.53 -21.98
C GLY A 776 -38.43 -6.41 -21.68
N GLU A 777 -37.66 -5.69 -22.52
CA GLU A 777 -36.22 -5.46 -22.29
C GLU A 777 -35.99 -4.65 -21.02
N ARG A 778 -36.86 -3.67 -20.76
CA ARG A 778 -36.80 -2.86 -19.55
C ARG A 778 -37.09 -3.67 -18.29
N GLU A 779 -38.07 -4.57 -18.32
CA GLU A 779 -38.32 -5.51 -17.21
C GLU A 779 -37.11 -6.40 -16.95
N HIS A 780 -36.47 -6.94 -17.99
CA HIS A 780 -35.22 -7.73 -17.83
C HIS A 780 -34.09 -6.92 -17.21
N PHE A 781 -33.89 -5.68 -17.66
CA PHE A 781 -32.90 -4.78 -17.11
C PHE A 781 -33.18 -4.47 -15.63
N GLU A 782 -34.43 -4.12 -15.28
CA GLU A 782 -34.81 -3.83 -13.89
C GLU A 782 -34.66 -5.07 -13.00
N GLN A 783 -34.94 -6.28 -13.49
CA GLN A 783 -34.69 -7.54 -12.78
C GLN A 783 -33.19 -7.77 -12.57
N ALA A 784 -32.36 -7.50 -13.59
CA ALA A 784 -30.91 -7.61 -13.45
C ALA A 784 -30.36 -6.63 -12.38
N VAL A 785 -30.80 -5.38 -12.40
CA VAL A 785 -30.47 -4.36 -11.41
C VAL A 785 -30.93 -4.80 -10.01
N TYR A 786 -32.18 -5.28 -9.89
CA TYR A 786 -32.71 -5.76 -8.61
C TYR A 786 -31.88 -6.91 -8.04
N ARG A 787 -31.56 -7.91 -8.88
CA ARG A 787 -30.71 -9.05 -8.51
C ARG A 787 -29.34 -8.60 -7.99
N LEU A 788 -28.69 -7.64 -8.65
CA LEU A 788 -27.35 -7.16 -8.31
C LEU A 788 -27.32 -6.18 -7.13
N THR A 789 -28.43 -5.51 -6.81
CA THR A 789 -28.45 -4.44 -5.80
C THR A 789 -29.31 -4.75 -4.57
N LYS A 790 -30.28 -5.65 -4.67
CA LYS A 790 -31.27 -5.94 -3.62
C LYS A 790 -31.29 -7.38 -3.17
N MET A 791 -30.67 -8.28 -3.91
CA MET A 791 -30.54 -9.68 -3.51
C MET A 791 -29.10 -9.96 -3.10
N PRO A 792 -28.73 -9.71 -1.83
CA PRO A 792 -27.39 -10.02 -1.35
C PRO A 792 -27.14 -11.53 -1.44
N LEU A 793 -25.91 -11.90 -1.79
CA LEU A 793 -25.45 -13.26 -1.76
C LEU A 793 -24.91 -13.54 -0.35
N PRO A 794 -25.55 -14.40 0.45
CA PRO A 794 -25.03 -14.77 1.75
C PRO A 794 -23.64 -15.38 1.62
N LEU A 795 -22.73 -14.90 2.44
CA LEU A 795 -21.35 -15.39 2.47
C LEU A 795 -21.21 -16.48 3.54
N PRO A 796 -20.91 -17.73 3.16
CA PRO A 796 -20.82 -18.83 4.10
C PRO A 796 -19.53 -18.82 4.92
N ASP A 797 -19.53 -19.54 6.04
CA ASP A 797 -18.32 -19.88 6.77
C ASP A 797 -17.58 -21.01 6.03
N PHE A 798 -16.32 -20.76 5.68
CA PHE A 798 -15.46 -21.70 4.96
C PHE A 798 -14.47 -22.44 5.88
N SER A 799 -14.56 -22.31 7.21
CA SER A 799 -13.50 -22.75 8.13
C SER A 799 -13.68 -24.13 8.72
N GLY A 800 -14.84 -24.77 8.51
CA GLY A 800 -15.19 -26.04 9.16
C GLY A 800 -14.38 -27.24 8.67
N PHE A 801 -13.48 -27.79 9.50
CA PHE A 801 -12.84 -29.08 9.24
C PHE A 801 -13.72 -30.23 9.72
N HIS A 802 -13.65 -31.38 9.02
CA HIS A 802 -14.26 -32.61 9.49
C HIS A 802 -13.50 -33.14 10.72
N PRO A 803 -14.19 -33.69 11.76
CA PRO A 803 -13.52 -34.18 12.97
C PRO A 803 -12.38 -35.18 12.71
N ALA A 804 -12.43 -35.97 11.65
CA ALA A 804 -11.37 -36.91 11.26
C ALA A 804 -10.02 -36.20 10.96
N PHE A 805 -10.05 -34.92 10.62
CA PHE A 805 -8.86 -34.10 10.32
C PHE A 805 -8.57 -33.06 11.40
N MET A 806 -9.27 -33.07 12.53
CA MET A 806 -9.04 -32.21 13.68
C MET A 806 -8.10 -32.87 14.70
N ASP A 807 -7.45 -32.05 15.53
CA ASP A 807 -6.64 -32.52 16.64
C ASP A 807 -7.51 -32.62 17.92
N HIS A 808 -7.71 -33.85 18.39
CA HIS A 808 -8.49 -34.16 19.59
C HIS A 808 -7.63 -34.19 20.87
N SER A 809 -6.33 -33.80 20.81
CA SER A 809 -5.47 -33.65 21.99
C SER A 809 -5.85 -32.37 22.71
N GLY A 810 -6.25 -32.39 23.94
CA GLY A 810 -6.60 -31.23 24.73
C GLY A 810 -7.78 -31.43 25.64
N SER A 811 -8.05 -30.50 26.55
CA SER A 811 -9.15 -30.56 27.50
C SER A 811 -10.50 -30.19 26.89
N GLU A 812 -10.51 -29.46 25.78
CA GLU A 812 -11.69 -29.00 25.05
C GLU A 812 -11.48 -29.12 23.54
N PRO A 813 -12.54 -29.32 22.74
CA PRO A 813 -12.46 -29.29 21.28
C PRO A 813 -11.98 -27.91 20.77
N THR A 814 -11.08 -27.92 19.81
CA THR A 814 -10.56 -26.71 19.16
C THR A 814 -10.58 -26.89 17.64
N PRO A 815 -10.67 -25.79 16.85
CA PRO A 815 -11.02 -25.85 15.42
C PRO A 815 -9.83 -26.14 14.48
N GLU A 816 -8.63 -26.43 15.01
CA GLU A 816 -7.47 -26.66 14.16
C GLU A 816 -7.57 -27.91 13.30
N GLY A 817 -7.25 -27.77 12.01
CA GLY A 817 -7.26 -28.86 11.04
C GLY A 817 -5.87 -29.21 10.51
N ASP A 818 -5.63 -30.52 10.33
CA ASP A 818 -4.42 -31.07 9.71
C ASP A 818 -4.57 -31.09 8.18
N VAL A 819 -4.29 -29.97 7.54
CA VAL A 819 -4.36 -29.79 6.08
C VAL A 819 -3.40 -30.73 5.37
N ARG A 820 -2.23 -31.01 5.95
CA ARG A 820 -1.22 -31.89 5.36
C ARG A 820 -1.72 -33.31 5.25
N ARG A 821 -2.25 -33.84 6.35
CA ARG A 821 -2.83 -35.19 6.39
C ARG A 821 -3.96 -35.32 5.36
N ALA A 822 -4.87 -34.34 5.32
CA ALA A 822 -5.95 -34.31 4.36
C ALA A 822 -5.40 -34.26 2.92
N PHE A 823 -4.46 -33.41 2.63
CA PHE A 823 -3.91 -33.26 1.28
C PHE A 823 -3.25 -34.53 0.76
N TYR A 824 -2.39 -35.19 1.55
CA TYR A 824 -1.67 -36.40 1.11
C TYR A 824 -2.55 -37.66 1.10
N LEU A 825 -3.61 -37.70 1.86
CA LEU A 825 -4.59 -38.79 1.78
C LEU A 825 -5.23 -38.87 0.38
N SER A 826 -5.43 -37.71 -0.26
CA SER A 826 -6.00 -37.64 -1.62
C SER A 826 -5.11 -38.21 -2.73
N TYR A 827 -3.86 -38.60 -2.43
CA TYR A 827 -2.95 -39.23 -3.41
C TYR A 827 -3.29 -40.72 -3.61
N ASP A 828 -4.01 -41.31 -2.66
CA ASP A 828 -4.60 -42.64 -2.84
C ASP A 828 -5.99 -42.49 -3.48
N ASP A 829 -6.07 -42.77 -4.77
CA ASP A 829 -7.34 -42.66 -5.54
C ASP A 829 -8.47 -43.51 -5.00
N THR A 830 -8.17 -44.56 -4.22
CA THR A 830 -9.20 -45.41 -3.58
C THR A 830 -9.91 -44.73 -2.41
N THR A 831 -9.33 -43.61 -1.91
CA THR A 831 -9.90 -42.82 -0.82
C THR A 831 -10.81 -41.69 -1.30
N CYS A 832 -10.88 -41.47 -2.60
CA CYS A 832 -11.58 -40.33 -3.22
C CYS A 832 -12.64 -40.81 -4.21
N GLU A 833 -13.67 -40.00 -4.36
CA GLU A 833 -14.69 -40.08 -5.41
C GLU A 833 -14.99 -38.68 -5.96
N TYR A 834 -15.66 -38.61 -7.12
CA TYR A 834 -16.15 -37.38 -7.69
C TYR A 834 -17.68 -37.33 -7.52
N LEU A 835 -18.18 -36.17 -7.01
CA LEU A 835 -19.61 -35.95 -6.84
C LEU A 835 -20.02 -34.65 -7.54
N THR A 836 -21.13 -34.73 -8.29
CA THR A 836 -21.76 -33.51 -8.82
C THR A 836 -22.44 -32.74 -7.70
N GLY A 837 -22.76 -31.46 -7.95
CA GLY A 837 -23.49 -30.65 -6.97
C GLY A 837 -24.82 -31.25 -6.53
N GLU A 838 -25.56 -31.97 -7.43
CA GLU A 838 -26.80 -32.63 -7.13
C GLU A 838 -26.59 -33.86 -6.20
N GLN A 839 -25.56 -34.67 -6.49
CA GLN A 839 -25.19 -35.80 -5.64
C GLN A 839 -24.71 -35.35 -4.25
N ILE A 840 -24.06 -34.21 -4.14
CA ILE A 840 -23.67 -33.63 -2.84
C ILE A 840 -24.94 -33.23 -2.08
N ASP A 841 -25.92 -32.55 -2.71
CA ASP A 841 -27.20 -32.22 -2.08
C ASP A 841 -27.92 -33.48 -1.54
N GLU A 842 -28.03 -34.54 -2.36
CA GLU A 842 -28.69 -35.80 -1.96
C GLU A 842 -28.00 -36.41 -0.73
N LYS A 843 -26.66 -36.40 -0.68
CA LYS A 843 -25.92 -36.93 0.47
C LYS A 843 -26.06 -36.04 1.71
N LEU A 844 -26.02 -34.71 1.54
CA LEU A 844 -26.28 -33.76 2.63
C LEU A 844 -27.73 -33.89 3.18
N ASP A 845 -28.73 -34.16 2.30
CA ASP A 845 -30.09 -34.43 2.70
C ASP A 845 -30.22 -35.74 3.50
N ALA A 846 -29.39 -36.72 3.18
CA ALA A 846 -29.29 -37.98 3.92
C ALA A 846 -28.50 -37.87 5.25
N GLY A 847 -27.95 -36.68 5.57
CA GLY A 847 -27.17 -36.43 6.78
C GLY A 847 -25.73 -36.95 6.71
N VAL A 848 -25.18 -37.11 5.51
CA VAL A 848 -23.78 -37.54 5.30
C VAL A 848 -22.87 -36.32 5.16
N ASP A 849 -21.82 -36.31 5.96
CA ASP A 849 -20.78 -35.26 5.83
C ASP A 849 -19.95 -35.49 4.56
N ILE A 850 -19.90 -34.48 3.69
CA ILE A 850 -19.09 -34.53 2.49
C ILE A 850 -17.82 -33.70 2.74
N VAL A 851 -16.66 -34.31 2.54
CA VAL A 851 -15.37 -33.71 2.87
C VAL A 851 -14.52 -33.50 1.61
N SER A 852 -14.07 -32.29 1.40
CA SER A 852 -13.25 -31.94 0.23
C SER A 852 -11.87 -32.63 0.27
N ALA A 853 -11.49 -33.25 -0.85
CA ALA A 853 -10.17 -33.85 -1.03
C ALA A 853 -9.17 -32.90 -1.75
N THR A 854 -9.65 -31.77 -2.25
CA THR A 854 -8.83 -30.82 -3.04
C THR A 854 -9.10 -29.38 -2.60
N TYR A 855 -8.21 -28.47 -3.04
CA TYR A 855 -8.49 -27.04 -3.01
C TYR A 855 -9.53 -26.71 -4.08
N VAL A 856 -10.61 -26.03 -3.70
CA VAL A 856 -11.61 -25.50 -4.62
C VAL A 856 -11.50 -23.98 -4.63
N THR A 857 -11.07 -23.42 -5.74
CA THR A 857 -10.77 -21.97 -5.84
C THR A 857 -11.48 -21.36 -7.06
N PRO A 858 -12.59 -20.65 -6.86
CA PRO A 858 -13.23 -19.89 -7.94
C PRO A 858 -12.46 -18.59 -8.23
N TYR A 859 -12.48 -18.15 -9.49
CA TYR A 859 -11.95 -16.86 -9.92
C TYR A 859 -13.04 -16.03 -10.63
N PRO A 860 -13.55 -14.94 -9.97
CA PRO A 860 -13.33 -14.48 -8.60
C PRO A 860 -13.97 -15.44 -7.55
N PRO A 861 -13.62 -15.32 -6.24
CA PRO A 861 -12.79 -14.31 -5.59
C PRO A 861 -11.28 -14.60 -5.57
N GLY A 862 -10.82 -15.79 -5.98
CA GLY A 862 -9.41 -16.13 -6.10
C GLY A 862 -8.74 -16.61 -4.81
N PHE A 863 -9.49 -16.92 -3.75
CA PHE A 863 -9.03 -17.67 -2.59
C PHE A 863 -9.75 -19.04 -2.52
N PRO A 864 -9.17 -20.07 -1.89
CA PRO A 864 -9.82 -21.37 -1.77
C PRO A 864 -11.10 -21.29 -0.92
N VAL A 865 -12.27 -21.59 -1.50
CA VAL A 865 -13.54 -21.75 -0.76
C VAL A 865 -13.56 -23.04 0.05
N LEU A 866 -12.86 -24.06 -0.44
CA LEU A 866 -12.62 -25.31 0.28
C LEU A 866 -11.15 -25.67 0.22
N VAL A 867 -10.65 -26.18 1.31
CA VAL A 867 -9.34 -26.81 1.40
C VAL A 867 -9.49 -28.28 1.77
N PRO A 868 -8.50 -29.15 1.50
CA PRO A 868 -8.58 -30.55 1.86
C PRO A 868 -8.91 -30.74 3.34
N GLY A 869 -9.85 -31.63 3.64
CA GLY A 869 -10.31 -31.91 5.00
C GLY A 869 -11.48 -31.04 5.50
N GLN A 870 -11.90 -30.03 4.74
CA GLN A 870 -13.07 -29.21 5.09
C GLN A 870 -14.37 -29.82 4.61
N VAL A 871 -15.44 -29.57 5.37
CA VAL A 871 -16.80 -30.09 5.11
C VAL A 871 -17.54 -29.17 4.15
N PHE A 872 -18.22 -29.73 3.18
CA PHE A 872 -19.23 -29.02 2.40
C PHE A 872 -20.44 -28.69 3.26
N SER A 873 -20.86 -27.44 3.27
CA SER A 873 -22.18 -27.07 3.78
C SER A 873 -23.11 -26.71 2.62
N ARG A 874 -24.42 -26.65 2.91
CA ARG A 874 -25.44 -26.25 1.93
C ARG A 874 -25.18 -24.81 1.48
N GLU A 875 -24.78 -23.95 2.41
CA GLU A 875 -24.46 -22.58 2.17
C GLU A 875 -23.24 -22.44 1.22
N ILE A 876 -22.20 -23.25 1.39
CA ILE A 876 -21.05 -23.31 0.49
C ILE A 876 -21.47 -23.75 -0.92
N LEU A 877 -22.29 -24.82 -1.02
CA LEU A 877 -22.73 -25.31 -2.32
C LEU A 877 -23.64 -24.30 -3.02
N GLN A 878 -24.55 -23.66 -2.29
CA GLN A 878 -25.39 -22.59 -2.81
C GLN A 878 -24.58 -21.39 -3.25
N PHE A 879 -23.61 -20.97 -2.43
CA PHE A 879 -22.67 -19.90 -2.79
C PHE A 879 -21.91 -20.23 -4.09
N MET A 880 -21.43 -21.45 -4.25
CA MET A 880 -20.74 -21.88 -5.49
C MET A 880 -21.63 -21.87 -6.73
N ARG A 881 -22.92 -22.16 -6.58
CA ARG A 881 -23.93 -22.08 -7.66
C ARG A 881 -24.28 -20.64 -8.03
N ASP A 882 -24.36 -19.79 -7.00
CA ASP A 882 -24.73 -18.38 -7.16
C ASP A 882 -23.55 -17.52 -7.62
N LEU A 883 -22.30 -18.02 -7.49
CA LEU A 883 -21.13 -17.46 -8.14
C LEU A 883 -21.25 -17.77 -9.65
N ASP A 884 -21.59 -16.76 -10.43
CA ASP A 884 -21.63 -16.84 -11.91
C ASP A 884 -20.19 -16.86 -12.48
N THR A 885 -19.38 -17.83 -11.99
CA THR A 885 -17.93 -17.93 -12.24
C THR A 885 -17.64 -19.10 -13.16
N LYS A 886 -17.00 -18.82 -14.31
CA LYS A 886 -16.64 -19.83 -15.31
C LYS A 886 -15.37 -20.61 -14.96
N GLU A 887 -14.47 -20.02 -14.18
CA GLU A 887 -13.18 -20.62 -13.83
C GLU A 887 -13.14 -21.03 -12.37
N ILE A 888 -13.22 -22.35 -12.13
CA ILE A 888 -13.15 -22.93 -10.78
C ILE A 888 -12.08 -24.03 -10.79
N HIS A 889 -10.94 -23.74 -10.14
CA HIS A 889 -9.94 -24.78 -9.90
C HIS A 889 -10.42 -25.77 -8.85
N GLY A 890 -10.16 -27.06 -9.08
CA GLY A 890 -10.64 -28.15 -8.20
C GLY A 890 -12.06 -28.62 -8.47
N TYR A 891 -12.68 -28.10 -9.52
CA TYR A 891 -13.97 -28.57 -10.06
C TYR A 891 -13.77 -29.06 -11.50
N VAL A 892 -14.31 -30.26 -11.79
CA VAL A 892 -14.25 -30.86 -13.13
C VAL A 892 -15.67 -30.90 -13.70
N PRO A 893 -15.99 -30.14 -14.78
CA PRO A 893 -17.38 -29.98 -15.24
C PRO A 893 -18.16 -31.29 -15.45
N ASN A 894 -17.47 -32.35 -15.92
CA ASN A 894 -18.12 -33.65 -16.23
C ASN A 894 -18.18 -34.62 -15.03
N PHE A 895 -17.45 -34.35 -13.94
CA PHE A 895 -17.32 -35.24 -12.79
C PHE A 895 -17.72 -34.58 -11.47
N GLY A 896 -17.67 -33.25 -11.36
CA GLY A 896 -17.98 -32.51 -10.15
C GLY A 896 -16.78 -32.24 -9.26
N TYR A 897 -16.96 -32.27 -7.97
CA TYR A 897 -15.97 -32.04 -6.92
C TYR A 897 -15.31 -33.35 -6.49
N ARG A 898 -14.00 -33.32 -6.27
CA ARG A 898 -13.28 -34.45 -5.70
C ARG A 898 -13.41 -34.43 -4.17
N VAL A 899 -14.01 -35.47 -3.61
CA VAL A 899 -14.30 -35.62 -2.18
C VAL A 899 -13.77 -36.93 -1.66
N TYR A 900 -13.65 -37.06 -0.33
CA TYR A 900 -13.30 -38.35 0.28
C TYR A 900 -14.51 -39.28 0.32
N THR A 901 -14.25 -40.58 0.14
CA THR A 901 -15.28 -41.63 0.34
C THR A 901 -15.61 -41.74 1.83
N GLU A 902 -16.86 -42.11 2.16
CA GLU A 902 -17.29 -42.34 3.54
C GLU A 902 -16.36 -43.31 4.27
N LYS A 903 -15.96 -44.42 3.61
CA LYS A 903 -15.03 -45.40 4.14
C LYS A 903 -13.65 -44.80 4.48
N ALA A 904 -13.15 -43.91 3.67
CA ALA A 904 -11.89 -43.23 3.96
C ALA A 904 -12.00 -42.36 5.21
N ILE A 905 -13.08 -41.62 5.34
CA ILE A 905 -13.35 -40.73 6.49
C ILE A 905 -13.50 -41.57 7.78
N GLU A 906 -14.26 -42.68 7.72
CA GLU A 906 -14.39 -43.61 8.86
C GLU A 906 -13.03 -44.18 9.28
N THR A 907 -12.21 -44.62 8.31
CA THR A 907 -10.88 -45.20 8.58
C THR A 907 -9.96 -44.16 9.23
N VAL A 908 -9.97 -42.93 8.75
CA VAL A 908 -9.19 -41.84 9.31
C VAL A 908 -9.71 -41.42 10.68
N GLY A 909 -11.05 -41.33 10.87
CA GLY A 909 -11.70 -41.03 12.13
C GLY A 909 -11.35 -42.06 13.21
N ALA A 910 -11.44 -43.36 12.88
CA ALA A 910 -11.06 -44.44 13.81
C ALA A 910 -9.60 -44.33 14.27
N SER A 911 -8.68 -43.88 13.40
CA SER A 911 -7.27 -43.71 13.75
C SER A 911 -6.99 -42.55 14.74
N VAL A 912 -7.92 -41.61 14.89
CA VAL A 912 -7.84 -40.47 15.81
C VAL A 912 -8.86 -40.55 16.96
N GLY A 913 -9.56 -41.71 17.12
CA GLY A 913 -10.47 -41.95 18.23
C GLY A 913 -11.85 -41.28 18.07
N VAL A 914 -12.24 -40.91 16.88
CA VAL A 914 -13.60 -40.41 16.57
C VAL A 914 -14.52 -41.64 16.43
N PRO A 915 -15.65 -41.75 17.16
CA PRO A 915 -16.58 -42.89 17.04
C PRO A 915 -17.19 -42.94 15.64
N SER A 916 -17.33 -44.17 15.09
CA SER A 916 -17.88 -44.47 13.76
C SER A 916 -19.39 -44.17 13.58
N ASN A 917 -20.10 -43.72 14.61
CA ASN A 917 -21.53 -43.38 14.60
C ASN A 917 -21.75 -42.01 15.32
N GLY A 918 -21.15 -40.96 14.83
CA GLY A 918 -21.51 -39.65 15.28
C GLY A 918 -22.19 -38.90 14.13
N HIS A 919 -23.51 -38.80 14.15
CA HIS A 919 -24.11 -37.60 13.58
C HIS A 919 -23.40 -36.43 14.27
N GLY A 920 -22.43 -35.86 13.60
CA GLY A 920 -21.70 -34.67 14.08
C GLY A 920 -22.74 -33.56 14.23
N ALA A 921 -23.19 -33.38 15.47
CA ALA A 921 -23.75 -32.10 15.80
C ALA A 921 -22.65 -31.10 15.44
N ALA A 922 -22.81 -30.48 14.28
CA ALA A 922 -22.09 -29.25 13.98
C ALA A 922 -22.19 -28.42 15.25
N ALA A 923 -21.03 -28.09 15.83
CA ALA A 923 -21.00 -27.21 16.98
C ALA A 923 -21.70 -25.94 16.53
N SER A 924 -23.01 -25.87 16.86
CA SER A 924 -23.78 -24.69 16.61
C SER A 924 -23.07 -23.58 17.38
N THR A 925 -22.42 -22.70 16.65
CA THR A 925 -22.01 -21.41 17.18
C THR A 925 -23.21 -20.87 17.94
N PRO A 926 -23.08 -20.47 19.21
CA PRO A 926 -24.19 -19.92 19.94
C PRO A 926 -24.71 -18.70 19.15
N GLU A 927 -25.98 -18.76 18.73
CA GLU A 927 -26.67 -17.61 18.17
C GLU A 927 -26.40 -16.40 19.07
N PRO A 928 -26.01 -15.25 18.54
CA PRO A 928 -25.91 -14.04 19.33
C PRO A 928 -27.29 -13.72 19.87
N ALA A 929 -27.43 -13.73 21.19
CA ALA A 929 -28.68 -13.46 21.87
C ALA A 929 -29.30 -12.16 21.33
N PRO A 930 -30.61 -12.12 21.06
CA PRO A 930 -31.25 -10.92 20.50
C PRO A 930 -31.13 -9.76 21.50
N HIS A 931 -30.42 -8.73 21.10
CA HIS A 931 -30.33 -7.48 21.86
C HIS A 931 -31.74 -6.92 22.09
N LYS A 932 -32.18 -6.87 23.35
CA LYS A 932 -33.39 -6.13 23.75
C LYS A 932 -33.22 -4.68 23.36
N ALA A 933 -33.96 -4.27 22.34
CA ALA A 933 -34.06 -2.87 21.92
C ALA A 933 -34.55 -2.01 23.07
N ALA A 934 -33.74 -1.10 23.53
CA ALA A 934 -34.14 -0.05 24.47
C ALA A 934 -35.11 0.89 23.76
N LYS A 935 -36.32 0.93 24.23
CA LYS A 935 -37.38 1.85 23.79
C LYS A 935 -36.96 3.28 24.07
N LYS A 936 -36.54 4.03 23.07
CA LYS A 936 -36.48 5.49 23.08
C LYS A 936 -37.84 6.03 22.64
N LYS A 937 -38.45 6.86 23.47
CA LYS A 937 -39.66 7.63 23.17
C LYS A 937 -39.47 8.56 21.98
N PRO A 938 -40.46 8.77 21.11
CA PRO A 938 -40.33 9.61 19.94
C PRO A 938 -40.52 11.11 20.32
N ALA A 939 -39.59 11.94 19.88
CA ALA A 939 -39.76 13.37 19.80
C ALA A 939 -40.49 13.74 18.51
N LYS A 940 -41.60 14.44 18.63
CA LYS A 940 -42.42 14.99 17.56
C LYS A 940 -41.67 16.10 16.84
N ARG A 941 -41.56 16.02 15.53
CA ARG A 941 -41.53 17.17 14.61
C ARG A 941 -42.05 16.81 13.24
N GLY A 942 -42.94 17.63 12.79
CA GLY A 942 -43.83 17.81 11.74
C GLY A 942 -43.35 17.65 10.32
N GLY A 943 -44.30 17.36 9.51
CA GLY A 943 -44.42 16.85 8.20
C GLY A 943 -43.82 17.63 7.04
N ASN A 944 -43.65 16.88 5.97
CA ASN A 944 -44.32 17.17 4.70
C ASN A 944 -44.15 15.97 3.79
N GLY A 945 -45.28 15.50 3.29
CA GLY A 945 -45.39 14.33 2.45
C GLY A 945 -44.94 14.56 1.02
N ARG A 946 -44.58 13.49 0.43
CA ARG A 946 -44.90 13.18 -1.00
C ARG A 946 -44.92 11.67 -1.17
N ASP A 947 -46.11 11.20 -1.54
CA ASP A 947 -46.40 9.87 -1.99
C ASP A 947 -45.55 9.48 -3.21
N SER A 948 -45.06 8.26 -3.20
CA SER A 948 -44.87 7.50 -4.43
C SER A 948 -45.19 6.04 -4.12
N ASN A 949 -46.40 5.64 -4.48
CA ASN A 949 -46.86 4.27 -4.58
C ASN A 949 -45.99 3.52 -5.60
N LEU A 950 -45.45 2.40 -5.16
CA LEU A 950 -45.07 1.29 -6.06
C LEU A 950 -45.86 0.07 -5.60
N PRO A 951 -46.45 -0.72 -6.53
CA PRO A 951 -47.34 -1.83 -6.20
C PRO A 951 -46.56 -3.06 -5.75
N GLU A 952 -47.08 -3.72 -4.72
CA GLU A 952 -46.75 -5.07 -4.35
C GLU A 952 -47.11 -6.01 -5.48
N VAL A 953 -46.16 -6.79 -6.00
CA VAL A 953 -46.42 -7.91 -6.90
C VAL A 953 -46.23 -9.20 -6.11
N GLY A 954 -47.35 -9.95 -6.03
CA GLY A 954 -47.38 -11.24 -5.33
C GLY A 954 -46.54 -12.32 -6.00
N GLU A 955 -46.10 -13.22 -5.15
CA GLU A 955 -45.50 -14.50 -5.53
C GLU A 955 -46.54 -15.32 -6.30
N ASP A 956 -46.15 -15.80 -7.49
CA ASP A 956 -46.46 -17.15 -7.97
C ASP A 956 -45.94 -17.41 -9.39
N GLU A 957 -45.30 -18.57 -9.56
CA GLU A 957 -45.08 -19.35 -10.78
C GLU A 957 -44.18 -18.73 -11.88
N LEU A 958 -43.07 -19.42 -12.10
CA LEU A 958 -42.71 -19.86 -13.46
C LEU A 958 -41.58 -20.93 -13.42
N LEU A 959 -41.99 -22.13 -13.69
CA LEU A 959 -41.17 -23.28 -14.10
C LEU A 959 -40.89 -23.20 -15.62
N GLY A 960 -39.64 -23.43 -16.00
CA GLY A 960 -39.33 -24.24 -17.18
C GLY A 960 -39.18 -23.52 -18.49
N GLN A 961 -37.95 -23.49 -19.01
CA GLN A 961 -37.68 -24.09 -20.34
C GLN A 961 -36.17 -24.11 -20.65
N GLN A 962 -35.72 -25.28 -21.02
CA GLN A 962 -34.40 -25.60 -21.58
C GLN A 962 -34.21 -24.99 -22.98
N HIS A 963 -33.01 -24.59 -23.31
CA HIS A 963 -32.54 -24.56 -24.70
C HIS A 963 -31.07 -24.99 -24.83
N PRO A 964 -30.75 -25.65 -25.96
CA PRO A 964 -29.56 -26.51 -26.11
C PRO A 964 -28.35 -25.78 -26.65
N GLY A 965 -27.22 -26.42 -26.46
CA GLY A 965 -25.89 -25.91 -26.82
C GLY A 965 -25.62 -25.81 -28.33
N ASP A 966 -24.63 -25.02 -28.63
CA ASP A 966 -23.84 -25.10 -29.86
C ASP A 966 -22.34 -25.14 -29.54
N ALA A 967 -21.77 -26.25 -29.95
CA ALA A 967 -20.35 -26.53 -29.92
C ALA A 967 -19.66 -25.79 -31.10
N VAL A 968 -18.68 -24.96 -30.81
CA VAL A 968 -17.74 -24.52 -31.85
C VAL A 968 -16.38 -25.18 -31.59
N GLN A 969 -16.00 -26.04 -32.51
CA GLN A 969 -14.69 -26.66 -32.66
C GLN A 969 -13.61 -25.57 -32.86
N ALA A 970 -12.54 -25.68 -32.10
CA ALA A 970 -11.28 -24.98 -32.37
C ALA A 970 -10.56 -25.71 -33.50
N ASP A 971 -10.31 -25.00 -34.56
CA ASP A 971 -9.45 -25.45 -35.67
C ASP A 971 -8.03 -24.94 -35.43
N THR A 972 -7.08 -25.85 -35.35
CA THR A 972 -5.64 -25.60 -35.30
C THR A 972 -5.10 -25.49 -36.73
N GLY A 973 -4.48 -24.38 -37.02
CA GLY A 973 -3.81 -24.26 -38.33
C GLY A 973 -2.96 -23.01 -38.52
N SER A 974 -1.66 -23.21 -38.39
CA SER A 974 -0.50 -22.38 -38.77
C SER A 974 -0.19 -21.14 -37.94
#